data_d24a4fc90adcf03353ec5905871f84c3
#
_entry.id   d24a4fc90adcf03353ec5905871f84c3
#
_cell.length_a   1.000
_cell.length_b   1.000
_cell.length_c   1.000
_cell.angle_alpha   90.00
_cell.angle_beta   90.00
_cell.angle_gamma   90.00
#
_symmetry.space_group_name_H-M   'P 1'
#
loop_
_entity.id
_entity.type
_entity.pdbx_description
1 polymer ?
#
loop_
_entity_poly.entity_id
_entity_poly.type
_entity_poly.pdbx_seq_one_letter_code
_entity_poly.pdbx_strand_id
1 'polypeptide(L)'
;MRIFLRTIPRSLKLGLMLSACVLTVILTSALVALAIKAAFFAEEPFSNVCKTHACLAYSHRLRSSIDDSVNPCKNFTRFVCGGWQKANELSVWEDQFKSVLDRLSKTLSSIQVPPSGQNEEQRAAAVYRSCMAILEGSRDELAAVRKALDDAGIVWPQPSRDADVLRSLLYVAMKLGWDVLLDFDVVTHGEGVELVASIGKLFLFVVKKHERLRASRGGHVYFDFLKERFRRNDTDSVTYEQMKNFETYALQVVKYSRGRAAAAHRVESFLDAPDLGLTEAKWRAVLQELDVSVAARVSVTSTTPEYVESILRVWRWNGSDSFHTFVSWCTVQAAALFANEALIHNYYDTDYETTKAYHGLFCVTRAMYFSIQAPFARYNADVLKGNAGEVARNMTLTVRSAFLRRLSNWTYFDESVTVVGNWSSVATVFFNFERHSGEGGTEKRLQLPDATDSFVDNWKLSALFKRPQEVEDTMQSVYKLNYHIILYGKRDFQLMPYALSYPLFDSRLPSSLNYGGFGSEVAKALGSLFLYSYSNVSESQSMIECMREGGSIDAGQRHAERTVGLGALVDAYDSVARRASDSTVHGLEKYSGLQLVFIALCYVHCRGQASKGPGEPVCDISLRHVPEFAEAYGCAPGDPMNPPNRCPLL
;
A
#
# COMPACT_ATOMS: atom_id res chain seq x y z
N MET A 1 -12.62 59.99 -68.12
CA MET A 1 -11.25 59.77 -67.60
C MET A 1 -10.12 59.95 -68.64
N ARG A 2 -10.33 59.82 -69.98
CA ARG A 2 -9.30 60.01 -71.01
C ARG A 2 -9.04 61.50 -71.41
N ILE A 3 -9.87 62.48 -71.05
CA ILE A 3 -9.76 63.87 -71.42
C ILE A 3 -8.94 64.69 -70.39
N PHE A 4 -8.86 64.25 -69.13
CA PHE A 4 -8.16 65.02 -68.12
C PHE A 4 -6.62 64.76 -68.07
N LEU A 5 -6.12 63.76 -68.77
CA LEU A 5 -4.70 63.38 -68.78
C LEU A 5 -3.84 64.13 -69.82
N ARG A 6 -4.41 65.01 -70.70
CA ARG A 6 -3.68 65.75 -71.80
C ARG A 6 -3.06 67.07 -71.33
N THR A 7 -3.45 67.60 -70.19
CA THR A 7 -3.02 68.94 -69.75
C THR A 7 -1.96 68.94 -68.64
N ILE A 8 -1.51 67.76 -68.21
CA ILE A 8 -0.52 67.65 -67.07
C ILE A 8 0.91 67.66 -67.66
N PRO A 9 1.83 68.53 -67.20
CA PRO A 9 3.24 68.54 -67.62
C PRO A 9 3.92 67.18 -67.47
N ARG A 10 4.82 66.84 -68.41
CA ARG A 10 5.51 65.55 -68.43
C ARG A 10 6.19 65.21 -67.11
N SER A 11 6.77 66.18 -66.39
CA SER A 11 7.39 66.04 -65.10
C SER A 11 6.39 65.64 -63.99
N LEU A 12 5.15 66.16 -64.06
CA LEU A 12 4.12 65.83 -63.05
C LEU A 12 3.51 64.44 -63.28
N LYS A 13 3.44 64.02 -64.60
CA LYS A 13 3.03 62.62 -64.93
C LYS A 13 4.06 61.60 -64.47
N LEU A 14 5.35 61.90 -64.58
CA LEU A 14 6.42 61.03 -64.11
C LEU A 14 6.43 60.93 -62.57
N GLY A 15 6.19 62.08 -61.89
CA GLY A 15 6.08 62.11 -60.41
C GLY A 15 4.87 61.33 -59.92
N LEU A 16 3.70 61.46 -60.60
CA LEU A 16 2.50 60.68 -60.26
C LEU A 16 2.66 59.16 -60.51
N MET A 17 3.34 58.77 -61.59
CA MET A 17 3.65 57.36 -61.86
C MET A 17 4.65 56.79 -60.84
N LEU A 18 5.70 57.53 -60.53
CA LEU A 18 6.66 57.13 -59.49
C LEU A 18 6.00 57.01 -58.12
N SER A 19 5.15 57.94 -57.70
CA SER A 19 4.43 57.87 -56.44
C SER A 19 3.42 56.70 -56.41
N ALA A 20 2.73 56.42 -57.52
CA ALA A 20 1.85 55.27 -57.64
C ALA A 20 2.62 53.93 -57.56
N CYS A 21 3.81 53.88 -58.23
CA CYS A 21 4.69 52.71 -58.13
C CYS A 21 5.21 52.51 -56.70
N VAL A 22 5.64 53.57 -56.00
CA VAL A 22 6.09 53.47 -54.58
C VAL A 22 4.95 53.06 -53.68
N LEU A 23 3.74 53.60 -53.89
CA LEU A 23 2.56 53.24 -53.09
C LEU A 23 2.15 51.77 -53.32
N THR A 24 2.23 51.28 -54.56
CA THR A 24 1.96 49.85 -54.84
C THR A 24 3.01 48.94 -54.25
N VAL A 25 4.28 49.31 -54.24
CA VAL A 25 5.36 48.53 -53.58
C VAL A 25 5.18 48.51 -52.04
N ILE A 26 4.80 49.65 -51.42
CA ILE A 26 4.52 49.72 -49.98
C ILE A 26 3.30 48.87 -49.61
N LEU A 27 2.22 48.95 -50.38
CA LEU A 27 1.00 48.18 -50.19
C LEU A 27 1.26 46.67 -50.36
N THR A 28 2.01 46.27 -51.40
CA THR A 28 2.34 44.84 -51.59
C THR A 28 3.29 44.32 -50.48
N SER A 29 4.27 45.10 -50.07
CA SER A 29 5.15 44.71 -48.94
C SER A 29 4.40 44.66 -47.63
N ALA A 30 3.44 45.55 -47.37
CA ALA A 30 2.57 45.49 -46.18
C ALA A 30 1.63 44.28 -46.23
N LEU A 31 1.06 43.96 -47.41
CA LEU A 31 0.23 42.74 -47.58
C LEU A 31 1.03 41.45 -47.43
N VAL A 32 2.25 41.41 -47.95
CA VAL A 32 3.17 40.27 -47.76
C VAL A 32 3.59 40.14 -46.29
N ALA A 33 3.89 41.24 -45.62
CA ALA A 33 4.20 41.24 -44.20
C ALA A 33 3.00 40.81 -43.35
N LEU A 34 1.77 41.23 -43.69
CA LEU A 34 0.53 40.77 -43.07
C LEU A 34 0.25 39.29 -43.34
N ALA A 35 0.49 38.82 -44.58
CA ALA A 35 0.35 37.39 -44.91
C ALA A 35 1.40 36.53 -44.22
N ILE A 36 2.64 36.98 -44.09
CA ILE A 36 3.69 36.32 -43.31
C ILE A 36 3.32 36.33 -41.83
N LYS A 37 2.85 37.47 -41.30
CA LYS A 37 2.35 37.54 -39.94
C LYS A 37 1.16 36.62 -39.73
N ALA A 38 0.19 36.58 -40.62
CA ALA A 38 -0.96 35.68 -40.58
C ALA A 38 -0.53 34.20 -40.71
N ALA A 39 0.50 33.87 -41.47
CA ALA A 39 1.06 32.53 -41.59
C ALA A 39 1.91 32.14 -40.36
N PHE A 40 2.61 33.10 -39.73
CA PHE A 40 3.34 32.87 -38.46
C PHE A 40 2.44 32.91 -37.21
N PHE A 41 1.28 33.57 -37.29
CA PHE A 41 0.25 33.63 -36.27
C PHE A 41 -1.03 32.88 -36.66
N ALA A 42 -1.03 32.11 -37.77
CA ALA A 42 -1.95 31.01 -37.89
C ALA A 42 -1.60 30.08 -36.73
N GLU A 43 -2.23 30.33 -35.58
CA GLU A 43 -2.36 29.31 -34.56
C GLU A 43 -2.79 28.04 -35.28
N GLU A 44 -1.96 26.98 -35.25
CA GLU A 44 -2.43 25.65 -35.60
C GLU A 44 -3.79 25.51 -34.92
N PRO A 45 -4.83 25.01 -35.61
CA PRO A 45 -6.14 24.84 -35.02
C PRO A 45 -5.90 24.13 -33.71
N PHE A 46 -6.18 24.79 -32.57
CA PHE A 46 -5.87 24.45 -31.18
C PHE A 46 -5.63 22.95 -31.05
N SER A 47 -4.41 22.50 -31.22
CA SER A 47 -4.10 21.12 -30.97
C SER A 47 -4.20 20.98 -29.44
N ASN A 48 -5.30 20.38 -28.98
CA ASN A 48 -5.59 20.13 -27.57
C ASN A 48 -4.60 19.07 -27.02
N VAL A 49 -3.30 19.27 -27.33
CA VAL A 49 -2.20 18.37 -26.96
C VAL A 49 -1.51 18.89 -25.72
N CYS A 50 -1.50 18.11 -24.69
CA CYS A 50 -0.77 18.42 -23.47
C CYS A 50 0.75 18.34 -23.71
N LYS A 51 1.42 19.50 -23.60
CA LYS A 51 2.89 19.66 -23.79
C LYS A 51 3.57 20.12 -22.49
N THR A 52 2.91 20.02 -21.34
CA THR A 52 3.54 20.33 -20.05
C THR A 52 4.71 19.37 -19.77
N HIS A 53 5.66 19.77 -18.94
CA HIS A 53 6.77 18.90 -18.53
C HIS A 53 6.26 17.57 -17.95
N ALA A 54 5.18 17.61 -17.16
CA ALA A 54 4.54 16.41 -16.62
C ALA A 54 4.02 15.48 -17.73
N CYS A 55 3.31 16.05 -18.74
CA CYS A 55 2.81 15.27 -19.87
C CYS A 55 3.95 14.67 -20.69
N LEU A 56 4.99 15.43 -21.00
CA LEU A 56 6.14 14.95 -21.77
C LEU A 56 6.87 13.82 -21.05
N ALA A 57 7.12 13.97 -19.76
CA ALA A 57 7.78 12.95 -18.95
C ALA A 57 6.94 11.67 -18.85
N TYR A 58 5.63 11.81 -18.62
CA TYR A 58 4.72 10.67 -18.53
C TYR A 58 4.57 9.96 -19.87
N SER A 59 4.36 10.71 -20.96
CA SER A 59 4.23 10.14 -22.30
C SER A 59 5.47 9.40 -22.76
N HIS A 60 6.66 9.92 -22.46
CA HIS A 60 7.91 9.23 -22.77
C HIS A 60 7.98 7.85 -22.13
N ARG A 61 7.61 7.75 -20.85
CA ARG A 61 7.59 6.47 -20.11
C ARG A 61 6.52 5.52 -20.65
N LEU A 62 5.32 6.01 -20.94
CA LEU A 62 4.27 5.18 -21.54
C LEU A 62 4.67 4.66 -22.93
N ARG A 63 5.21 5.52 -23.78
CA ARG A 63 5.66 5.12 -25.13
C ARG A 63 6.75 4.05 -25.07
N SER A 64 7.70 4.17 -24.16
CA SER A 64 8.75 3.16 -23.97
C SER A 64 8.22 1.85 -23.37
N SER A 65 7.07 1.89 -22.71
CA SER A 65 6.42 0.72 -22.12
C SER A 65 5.57 -0.06 -23.15
N ILE A 66 4.93 0.64 -24.09
CA ILE A 66 4.03 0.02 -25.07
C ILE A 66 4.82 -0.78 -26.11
N ASP A 67 4.36 -2.01 -26.39
CA ASP A 67 4.84 -2.86 -27.48
C ASP A 67 3.80 -2.88 -28.61
N ASP A 68 3.92 -1.94 -29.56
CA ASP A 68 3.00 -1.77 -30.70
C ASP A 68 2.95 -3.00 -31.63
N SER A 69 3.85 -3.98 -31.48
CA SER A 69 3.82 -5.24 -32.23
C SER A 69 2.77 -6.22 -31.72
N VAL A 70 2.21 -5.98 -30.53
CA VAL A 70 1.22 -6.84 -29.88
C VAL A 70 -0.19 -6.31 -30.13
N ASN A 71 -1.10 -7.19 -30.55
CA ASN A 71 -2.51 -6.83 -30.69
C ASN A 71 -3.16 -6.70 -29.30
N PRO A 72 -3.70 -5.50 -28.92
CA PRO A 72 -4.34 -5.26 -27.63
C PRO A 72 -5.55 -6.18 -27.35
N CYS A 73 -6.25 -6.65 -28.40
CA CYS A 73 -7.38 -7.58 -28.27
C CYS A 73 -6.95 -9.03 -27.95
N LYS A 74 -5.67 -9.36 -28.13
CA LYS A 74 -5.12 -10.69 -27.84
C LYS A 74 -4.42 -10.76 -26.49
N ASN A 75 -3.65 -9.73 -26.12
CA ASN A 75 -2.92 -9.64 -24.85
C ASN A 75 -2.64 -8.18 -24.51
N PHE A 76 -3.50 -7.58 -23.71
CA PHE A 76 -3.40 -6.18 -23.37
C PHE A 76 -2.26 -5.89 -22.39
N THR A 77 -2.03 -6.79 -21.45
CA THR A 77 -0.91 -6.68 -20.51
C THR A 77 0.42 -6.59 -21.27
N ARG A 78 0.65 -7.48 -22.23
CA ARG A 78 1.88 -7.44 -23.03
C ARG A 78 1.95 -6.24 -23.95
N PHE A 79 0.81 -5.81 -24.52
CA PHE A 79 0.74 -4.59 -25.33
C PHE A 79 1.20 -3.38 -24.52
N VAL A 80 0.72 -3.16 -23.30
CA VAL A 80 1.07 -1.99 -22.47
C VAL A 80 2.46 -2.15 -21.83
N CYS A 81 2.84 -3.34 -21.39
CA CYS A 81 4.01 -3.55 -20.52
C CYS A 81 5.23 -4.15 -21.23
N GLY A 82 5.09 -4.58 -22.49
CA GLY A 82 6.15 -5.35 -23.17
C GLY A 82 7.47 -4.59 -23.32
N GLY A 83 7.43 -3.28 -23.57
CA GLY A 83 8.60 -2.43 -23.63
C GLY A 83 9.21 -2.19 -22.24
N TRP A 84 8.37 -1.92 -21.21
CA TRP A 84 8.84 -1.74 -19.84
C TRP A 84 9.61 -2.95 -19.35
N GLN A 85 9.03 -4.14 -19.52
CA GLN A 85 9.64 -5.39 -19.07
C GLN A 85 10.99 -5.69 -19.75
N LYS A 86 11.18 -5.25 -21.00
CA LYS A 86 12.45 -5.41 -21.72
C LYS A 86 13.54 -4.44 -21.23
N ALA A 87 13.14 -3.24 -20.77
CA ALA A 87 14.05 -2.14 -20.48
C ALA A 87 14.36 -1.93 -18.99
N ASN A 88 13.52 -2.44 -18.07
CA ASN A 88 13.62 -2.14 -16.64
C ASN A 88 13.71 -3.40 -15.79
N GLU A 89 14.56 -3.37 -14.78
CA GLU A 89 14.68 -4.45 -13.79
C GLU A 89 13.50 -4.47 -12.81
N LEU A 90 13.08 -3.28 -12.36
CA LEU A 90 12.01 -3.10 -11.40
C LEU A 90 10.65 -2.98 -12.11
N SER A 91 9.58 -3.38 -11.43
CA SER A 91 8.22 -3.03 -11.83
C SER A 91 7.98 -1.53 -11.68
N VAL A 92 6.96 -1.00 -12.36
CA VAL A 92 6.53 0.41 -12.20
C VAL A 92 6.19 0.73 -10.75
N TRP A 93 5.57 -0.23 -10.05
CA TRP A 93 5.23 -0.13 -8.64
C TRP A 93 6.48 -0.09 -7.74
N GLU A 94 7.49 -0.95 -7.98
CA GLU A 94 8.75 -0.95 -7.23
C GLU A 94 9.56 0.32 -7.45
N ASP A 95 9.58 0.86 -8.68
CA ASP A 95 10.23 2.14 -9.02
C ASP A 95 9.60 3.31 -8.24
N GLN A 96 8.27 3.37 -8.21
CA GLN A 96 7.55 4.34 -7.40
C GLN A 96 7.85 4.17 -5.91
N PHE A 97 7.80 2.93 -5.42
CA PHE A 97 8.07 2.62 -4.04
C PHE A 97 9.42 3.14 -3.56
N LYS A 98 10.46 2.89 -4.33
CA LYS A 98 11.80 3.39 -4.02
C LYS A 98 11.80 4.91 -3.87
N SER A 99 11.11 5.62 -4.75
CA SER A 99 10.98 7.08 -4.69
C SER A 99 10.19 7.56 -3.46
N VAL A 100 9.10 6.88 -3.11
CA VAL A 100 8.28 7.19 -1.92
C VAL A 100 9.10 6.98 -0.65
N LEU A 101 9.72 5.82 -0.51
CA LEU A 101 10.54 5.49 0.65
C LEU A 101 11.67 6.49 0.87
N ASP A 102 12.33 6.89 -0.20
CA ASP A 102 13.41 7.89 -0.16
C ASP A 102 12.92 9.24 0.43
N ARG A 103 11.73 9.67 0.03
CA ARG A 103 11.11 10.90 0.55
C ARG A 103 10.72 10.78 2.02
N LEU A 104 10.10 9.65 2.42
CA LEU A 104 9.72 9.41 3.82
C LEU A 104 10.96 9.36 4.72
N SER A 105 12.00 8.66 4.27
CA SER A 105 13.30 8.55 4.95
C SER A 105 13.98 9.91 5.10
N LYS A 106 14.02 10.71 4.04
CA LYS A 106 14.57 12.08 4.08
C LYS A 106 13.80 12.99 5.02
N THR A 107 12.47 12.85 5.07
CA THR A 107 11.65 13.62 6.01
C THR A 107 12.03 13.30 7.46
N LEU A 108 12.04 12.01 7.84
CA LEU A 108 12.41 11.58 9.19
C LEU A 108 13.85 11.97 9.55
N SER A 109 14.78 11.83 8.61
CA SER A 109 16.18 12.22 8.83
C SER A 109 16.37 13.73 9.02
N SER A 110 15.48 14.57 8.48
CA SER A 110 15.57 16.04 8.57
C SER A 110 15.04 16.61 9.87
N ILE A 111 14.23 15.87 10.64
CA ILE A 111 13.66 16.33 11.91
C ILE A 111 14.78 16.44 12.95
N GLN A 112 14.94 17.60 13.57
CA GLN A 112 15.91 17.80 14.64
C GLN A 112 15.43 17.14 15.94
N VAL A 113 16.27 16.29 16.54
CA VAL A 113 15.94 15.57 17.77
C VAL A 113 16.75 16.19 18.92
N PRO A 114 16.11 16.85 19.89
CA PRO A 114 16.79 17.36 21.07
C PRO A 114 17.14 16.20 22.02
N PRO A 115 18.15 16.36 22.90
CA PRO A 115 18.54 15.33 23.86
C PRO A 115 17.48 15.08 24.94
N SER A 116 16.55 16.01 25.15
CA SER A 116 15.45 15.89 26.12
C SER A 116 14.25 16.75 25.71
N GLY A 117 13.07 16.38 26.24
CA GLY A 117 11.82 17.09 25.97
C GLY A 117 11.29 16.85 24.55
N GLN A 118 11.49 15.66 24.01
CA GLN A 118 11.08 15.29 22.65
C GLN A 118 9.55 15.22 22.52
N ASN A 119 9.03 15.79 21.45
CA ASN A 119 7.66 15.55 21.02
C ASN A 119 7.51 14.23 20.24
N GLU A 120 6.30 13.87 19.82
CA GLU A 120 6.02 12.61 19.12
C GLU A 120 6.77 12.47 17.79
N GLU A 121 6.86 13.53 16.99
CA GLU A 121 7.58 13.53 15.72
C GLU A 121 9.09 13.38 15.93
N GLN A 122 9.64 14.01 16.95
CA GLN A 122 11.05 13.92 17.31
C GLN A 122 11.41 12.51 17.82
N ARG A 123 10.53 11.89 18.62
CA ARG A 123 10.70 10.48 19.01
C ARG A 123 10.63 9.55 17.79
N ALA A 124 9.68 9.76 16.89
CA ALA A 124 9.61 8.98 15.64
C ALA A 124 10.90 9.10 14.83
N ALA A 125 11.46 10.29 14.72
CA ALA A 125 12.73 10.53 14.02
C ALA A 125 13.91 9.85 14.74
N ALA A 126 13.95 9.87 16.07
CA ALA A 126 14.97 9.17 16.85
C ALA A 126 14.89 7.64 16.67
N VAL A 127 13.68 7.09 16.73
CA VAL A 127 13.43 5.65 16.44
C VAL A 127 13.89 5.27 15.04
N TYR A 128 13.57 6.08 14.03
CA TYR A 128 14.03 5.86 12.66
C TYR A 128 15.55 5.84 12.55
N ARG A 129 16.22 6.84 13.13
CA ARG A 129 17.68 6.95 13.08
C ARG A 129 18.38 5.81 13.80
N SER A 130 17.92 5.45 15.01
CA SER A 130 18.49 4.35 15.77
C SER A 130 18.32 3.00 15.03
N CYS A 131 17.19 2.80 14.33
CA CYS A 131 16.95 1.64 13.50
C CYS A 131 17.92 1.60 12.29
N MET A 132 18.07 2.72 11.56
CA MET A 132 18.97 2.79 10.41
C MET A 132 20.44 2.64 10.81
N ALA A 133 20.84 3.14 11.98
CA ALA A 133 22.21 3.03 12.50
C ALA A 133 22.67 1.57 12.67
N ILE A 134 21.73 0.64 12.92
CA ILE A 134 22.03 -0.80 12.97
C ILE A 134 22.36 -1.34 11.58
N LEU A 135 21.54 -1.00 10.57
CA LEU A 135 21.77 -1.43 9.19
C LEU A 135 23.08 -0.85 8.61
N GLU A 136 23.39 0.39 8.98
CA GLU A 136 24.60 1.09 8.52
C GLU A 136 25.88 0.62 9.25
N GLY A 137 25.76 -0.35 10.16
CA GLY A 137 26.86 -0.91 10.93
C GLY A 137 27.48 0.04 11.96
N SER A 138 26.92 1.24 12.14
CA SER A 138 27.38 2.21 13.15
C SER A 138 26.95 1.85 14.57
N ARG A 139 26.06 0.86 14.70
CA ARG A 139 25.56 0.36 16.00
C ARG A 139 25.34 -1.15 15.98
N ASP A 140 25.79 -1.84 17.02
CA ASP A 140 25.52 -3.26 17.28
C ASP A 140 24.75 -3.37 18.61
N GLU A 141 23.53 -3.88 18.55
CA GLU A 141 22.64 -4.06 19.73
C GLU A 141 22.41 -5.53 20.07
N LEU A 142 23.24 -6.47 19.56
CA LEU A 142 23.08 -7.89 19.85
C LEU A 142 23.11 -8.19 21.35
N ALA A 143 23.93 -7.48 22.12
CA ALA A 143 23.98 -7.62 23.59
C ALA A 143 22.69 -7.17 24.27
N ALA A 144 22.10 -6.05 23.83
CA ALA A 144 20.82 -5.56 24.33
C ALA A 144 19.66 -6.50 23.96
N VAL A 145 19.67 -7.04 22.74
CA VAL A 145 18.71 -8.05 22.28
C VAL A 145 18.80 -9.32 23.11
N ARG A 146 20.01 -9.84 23.35
CA ARG A 146 20.23 -11.02 24.20
C ARG A 146 19.71 -10.81 25.62
N LYS A 147 19.99 -9.63 26.21
CA LYS A 147 19.48 -9.29 27.53
C LYS A 147 17.95 -9.26 27.55
N ALA A 148 17.31 -8.65 26.56
CA ALA A 148 15.86 -8.61 26.45
C ALA A 148 15.24 -10.01 26.31
N LEU A 149 15.90 -10.91 25.57
CA LEU A 149 15.48 -12.32 25.48
C LEU A 149 15.62 -13.03 26.83
N ASP A 150 16.71 -12.80 27.59
CA ASP A 150 16.90 -13.36 28.93
C ASP A 150 15.82 -12.90 29.88
N ASP A 151 15.51 -11.60 29.87
CA ASP A 151 14.46 -11.02 30.72
C ASP A 151 13.08 -11.66 30.40
N ALA A 152 12.87 -12.11 29.14
CA ALA A 152 11.68 -12.85 28.71
C ALA A 152 11.73 -14.37 29.02
N GLY A 153 12.81 -14.86 29.60
CA GLY A 153 13.01 -16.30 29.87
C GLY A 153 13.43 -17.10 28.62
N ILE A 154 13.95 -16.43 27.60
CA ILE A 154 14.35 -17.03 26.31
C ILE A 154 15.87 -17.12 26.23
N VAL A 155 16.40 -18.34 26.27
CA VAL A 155 17.85 -18.62 26.21
C VAL A 155 18.26 -19.40 24.95
N TRP A 156 17.56 -19.15 23.85
CA TRP A 156 17.82 -19.79 22.57
C TRP A 156 19.29 -19.61 22.11
N PRO A 157 19.96 -20.62 21.54
CA PRO A 157 19.45 -21.88 20.98
C PRO A 157 19.43 -23.07 21.96
N GLN A 158 19.56 -22.87 23.25
CA GLN A 158 19.37 -23.95 24.21
C GLN A 158 17.90 -24.42 24.25
N PRO A 159 17.63 -25.72 24.36
CA PRO A 159 16.28 -26.23 24.58
C PRO A 159 15.70 -25.70 25.89
N SER A 160 14.46 -25.30 25.85
CA SER A 160 13.75 -24.89 27.07
C SER A 160 13.53 -26.05 28.01
N ARG A 161 13.62 -25.78 29.32
CA ARG A 161 13.33 -26.75 30.39
C ARG A 161 12.54 -26.03 31.47
N ASP A 162 11.44 -26.64 31.92
CA ASP A 162 10.53 -26.08 32.93
C ASP A 162 10.09 -24.63 32.61
N ALA A 163 9.84 -24.35 31.35
CA ALA A 163 9.62 -22.99 30.86
C ALA A 163 8.20 -22.48 31.16
N ASP A 164 8.11 -21.25 31.62
CA ASP A 164 6.84 -20.54 31.77
C ASP A 164 6.42 -19.91 30.44
N VAL A 165 5.73 -20.68 29.60
CA VAL A 165 5.30 -20.27 28.26
C VAL A 165 4.41 -19.03 28.31
N LEU A 166 3.44 -19.00 29.27
CA LEU A 166 2.52 -17.86 29.37
C LEU A 166 3.27 -16.58 29.69
N ARG A 167 4.18 -16.62 30.65
CA ARG A 167 5.01 -15.50 31.03
C ARG A 167 5.83 -15.00 29.85
N SER A 168 6.50 -15.90 29.14
CA SER A 168 7.33 -15.51 27.99
C SER A 168 6.50 -14.89 26.87
N LEU A 169 5.34 -15.45 26.51
CA LEU A 169 4.45 -14.89 25.48
C LEU A 169 3.99 -13.49 25.87
N LEU A 170 3.51 -13.30 27.10
CA LEU A 170 3.04 -12.00 27.57
C LEU A 170 4.19 -10.98 27.70
N TYR A 171 5.35 -11.41 28.22
CA TYR A 171 6.51 -10.52 28.36
C TYR A 171 7.00 -10.01 27.00
N VAL A 172 7.14 -10.92 26.04
CA VAL A 172 7.59 -10.58 24.68
C VAL A 172 6.63 -9.61 24.01
N ALA A 173 5.32 -9.81 24.12
CA ALA A 173 4.32 -8.92 23.55
C ALA A 173 4.20 -7.59 24.33
N MET A 174 4.05 -7.64 25.66
CA MET A 174 3.65 -6.48 26.47
C MET A 174 4.81 -5.63 26.98
N LYS A 175 6.02 -6.20 27.14
CA LYS A 175 7.19 -5.46 27.63
C LYS A 175 8.22 -5.16 26.55
N LEU A 176 8.34 -6.05 25.54
CA LEU A 176 9.32 -5.86 24.47
C LEU A 176 8.70 -5.31 23.17
N GLY A 177 7.37 -5.40 23.01
CA GLY A 177 6.70 -5.08 21.75
C GLY A 177 7.14 -6.01 20.59
N TRP A 178 7.62 -7.23 20.93
CA TRP A 178 8.01 -8.26 19.97
C TRP A 178 6.94 -9.36 19.87
N ASP A 179 5.72 -8.95 19.58
CA ASP A 179 4.54 -9.79 19.44
C ASP A 179 4.67 -10.75 18.24
N VAL A 180 5.25 -11.93 18.46
CA VAL A 180 5.56 -12.90 17.41
C VAL A 180 4.43 -13.89 17.12
N LEU A 181 4.01 -14.70 18.06
CA LEU A 181 2.90 -15.62 17.83
C LEU A 181 1.56 -14.98 18.17
N LEU A 182 1.48 -14.37 19.33
CA LEU A 182 0.28 -13.72 19.84
C LEU A 182 0.61 -12.29 20.25
N ASP A 183 -0.28 -11.38 19.93
CA ASP A 183 -0.36 -10.04 20.49
C ASP A 183 -1.49 -10.00 21.52
N PHE A 184 -1.34 -9.20 22.56
CA PHE A 184 -2.30 -9.06 23.64
C PHE A 184 -2.60 -7.61 23.92
N ASP A 185 -3.82 -7.21 23.61
CA ASP A 185 -4.35 -5.94 24.04
C ASP A 185 -5.02 -6.07 25.42
N VAL A 186 -4.71 -5.14 26.31
CA VAL A 186 -5.31 -5.08 27.64
C VAL A 186 -6.42 -4.05 27.67
N VAL A 187 -7.64 -4.47 27.95
CA VAL A 187 -8.81 -3.60 28.12
C VAL A 187 -9.32 -3.73 29.55
N THR A 188 -9.43 -2.62 30.27
CA THR A 188 -9.95 -2.61 31.63
C THR A 188 -11.43 -2.21 31.64
N HIS A 189 -12.27 -3.05 32.23
CA HIS A 189 -13.70 -2.82 32.41
C HIS A 189 -14.05 -2.81 33.91
N GLY A 190 -14.11 -1.62 34.51
CA GLY A 190 -14.32 -1.52 35.97
C GLY A 190 -13.20 -2.21 36.74
N GLU A 191 -13.51 -3.29 37.50
CA GLU A 191 -12.53 -4.07 38.24
C GLU A 191 -11.95 -5.28 37.45
N GLY A 192 -12.48 -5.55 36.23
CA GLY A 192 -12.05 -6.68 35.39
C GLY A 192 -11.02 -6.28 34.35
N VAL A 193 -10.21 -7.27 33.93
CA VAL A 193 -9.25 -7.15 32.83
C VAL A 193 -9.66 -8.11 31.71
N GLU A 194 -9.84 -7.57 30.52
CA GLU A 194 -10.01 -8.34 29.30
C GLU A 194 -8.72 -8.28 28.48
N LEU A 195 -8.23 -9.45 28.08
CA LEU A 195 -7.11 -9.61 27.16
C LEU A 195 -7.66 -9.97 25.79
N VAL A 196 -7.43 -9.10 24.81
CA VAL A 196 -7.80 -9.38 23.42
C VAL A 196 -6.59 -9.97 22.73
N ALA A 197 -6.62 -11.29 22.50
CA ALA A 197 -5.55 -12.02 21.82
C ALA A 197 -5.73 -11.94 20.29
N SER A 198 -4.67 -11.65 19.58
CA SER A 198 -4.64 -11.60 18.12
C SER A 198 -3.34 -12.20 17.57
N ILE A 199 -3.24 -12.27 16.23
CA ILE A 199 -2.01 -12.72 15.56
C ILE A 199 -0.93 -11.67 15.78
N GLY A 200 0.24 -12.09 16.24
CA GLY A 200 1.37 -11.21 16.47
C GLY A 200 1.83 -10.49 15.19
N LYS A 201 2.03 -9.19 15.29
CA LYS A 201 2.36 -8.32 14.15
C LYS A 201 3.73 -8.64 13.56
N LEU A 202 4.72 -8.93 14.42
CA LEU A 202 6.06 -9.33 13.98
C LEU A 202 6.11 -10.77 13.46
N PHE A 203 5.11 -11.60 13.77
CA PHE A 203 5.03 -12.95 13.20
C PHE A 203 4.94 -12.94 11.66
N LEU A 204 4.42 -11.88 11.06
CA LEU A 204 4.38 -11.72 9.61
C LEU A 204 5.79 -11.68 8.98
N PHE A 205 6.78 -11.18 9.69
CA PHE A 205 8.18 -11.20 9.24
C PHE A 205 8.75 -12.62 9.25
N VAL A 206 8.44 -13.38 10.29
CA VAL A 206 8.81 -14.82 10.39
C VAL A 206 8.15 -15.59 9.24
N VAL A 207 6.85 -15.38 9.01
CA VAL A 207 6.09 -16.02 7.91
C VAL A 207 6.71 -15.71 6.55
N LYS A 208 6.98 -14.46 6.26
CA LYS A 208 7.58 -14.04 4.98
C LYS A 208 8.98 -14.63 4.78
N LYS A 209 9.80 -14.68 5.85
CA LYS A 209 11.12 -15.30 5.77
C LYS A 209 11.01 -16.79 5.47
N HIS A 210 10.13 -17.50 6.19
CA HIS A 210 9.89 -18.92 5.95
C HIS A 210 9.45 -19.21 4.50
N GLU A 211 8.52 -18.43 3.95
CA GLU A 211 8.07 -18.57 2.56
C GLU A 211 9.24 -18.43 1.55
N ARG A 212 10.12 -17.46 1.77
CA ARG A 212 11.33 -17.28 0.96
C ARG A 212 12.29 -18.46 1.09
N LEU A 213 12.56 -18.90 2.31
CA LEU A 213 13.47 -20.02 2.60
C LEU A 213 12.94 -21.34 2.06
N ARG A 214 11.63 -21.56 2.07
CA ARG A 214 11.01 -22.73 1.46
C ARG A 214 11.22 -22.75 -0.05
N ALA A 215 11.09 -21.60 -0.71
CA ALA A 215 11.31 -21.47 -2.14
C ALA A 215 12.79 -21.69 -2.53
N SER A 216 13.74 -21.19 -1.71
CA SER A 216 15.19 -21.29 -1.96
C SER A 216 15.84 -22.54 -1.38
N ARG A 217 15.13 -23.34 -0.55
CA ARG A 217 15.68 -24.46 0.26
C ARG A 217 16.78 -24.02 1.23
N GLY A 218 16.85 -22.73 1.57
CA GLY A 218 17.90 -22.12 2.41
C GLY A 218 17.64 -22.18 3.92
N GLY A 219 16.59 -22.89 4.40
CA GLY A 219 16.19 -22.88 5.79
C GLY A 219 17.26 -23.33 6.78
N HIS A 220 18.03 -24.37 6.47
CA HIS A 220 19.17 -24.81 7.30
C HIS A 220 20.24 -23.73 7.46
N VAL A 221 20.64 -23.12 6.36
CA VAL A 221 21.69 -22.08 6.36
C VAL A 221 21.29 -20.89 7.22
N TYR A 222 20.04 -20.45 7.09
CA TYR A 222 19.50 -19.36 7.90
C TYR A 222 19.43 -19.71 9.39
N PHE A 223 18.94 -20.92 9.71
CA PHE A 223 18.88 -21.41 11.08
C PHE A 223 20.26 -21.49 11.71
N ASP A 224 21.23 -22.11 11.03
CA ASP A 224 22.58 -22.28 11.52
C ASP A 224 23.30 -20.95 11.73
N PHE A 225 23.05 -19.97 10.83
CA PHE A 225 23.59 -18.62 10.99
C PHE A 225 23.06 -17.93 12.26
N LEU A 226 21.75 -17.98 12.50
CA LEU A 226 21.17 -17.43 13.72
C LEU A 226 21.68 -18.17 14.97
N LYS A 227 21.72 -19.51 14.90
CA LYS A 227 22.23 -20.36 15.97
C LYS A 227 23.64 -19.96 16.38
N GLU A 228 24.54 -19.78 15.44
CA GLU A 228 25.91 -19.33 15.69
C GLU A 228 25.95 -17.95 16.37
N ARG A 229 25.15 -16.98 15.86
CA ARG A 229 25.12 -15.61 16.39
C ARG A 229 24.51 -15.48 17.78
N PHE A 230 23.54 -16.33 18.14
CA PHE A 230 22.89 -16.31 19.45
C PHE A 230 23.49 -17.30 20.46
N ARG A 231 24.35 -18.20 20.01
CA ARG A 231 25.04 -19.17 20.89
C ARG A 231 25.86 -18.48 21.97
N ARG A 232 25.79 -18.99 23.20
CA ARG A 232 26.53 -18.47 24.35
C ARG A 232 27.61 -19.43 24.85
N ASN A 233 27.31 -20.74 24.82
CA ASN A 233 28.17 -21.81 25.34
C ASN A 233 28.08 -23.03 24.43
N ASP A 234 29.03 -23.97 24.55
CA ASP A 234 29.06 -25.25 23.81
C ASP A 234 28.14 -26.31 24.39
N THR A 235 26.90 -25.96 24.77
CA THR A 235 25.89 -26.85 25.30
C THR A 235 24.97 -27.39 24.19
N ASP A 236 24.15 -28.39 24.54
CA ASP A 236 23.10 -28.91 23.67
C ASP A 236 22.27 -27.77 23.07
N SER A 237 22.00 -27.86 21.78
CA SER A 237 21.23 -26.86 21.07
C SER A 237 20.19 -27.52 20.16
N VAL A 238 19.08 -26.81 19.96
CA VAL A 238 18.00 -27.24 19.08
C VAL A 238 18.45 -27.45 17.65
N THR A 239 17.74 -28.29 16.91
CA THR A 239 17.99 -28.59 15.51
C THR A 239 16.96 -27.91 14.60
N TYR A 240 17.34 -27.66 13.36
CA TYR A 240 16.42 -27.09 12.36
C TYR A 240 15.18 -27.95 12.13
N GLU A 241 15.33 -29.27 12.06
CA GLU A 241 14.19 -30.16 11.81
C GLU A 241 13.14 -30.14 12.94
N GLN A 242 13.58 -29.91 14.20
CA GLN A 242 12.64 -29.70 15.30
C GLN A 242 11.78 -28.44 15.09
N MET A 243 12.36 -27.33 14.59
CA MET A 243 11.64 -26.07 14.40
C MET A 243 10.80 -26.04 13.14
N LYS A 244 11.26 -26.65 12.06
CA LYS A 244 10.61 -26.66 10.76
C LYS A 244 9.18 -27.20 10.77
N ASN A 245 8.92 -28.25 11.53
CA ASN A 245 7.60 -28.85 11.64
C ASN A 245 6.61 -27.92 12.34
N PHE A 246 7.03 -27.25 13.40
CA PHE A 246 6.23 -26.22 14.08
C PHE A 246 5.91 -25.04 13.17
N GLU A 247 6.93 -24.51 12.49
CA GLU A 247 6.75 -23.40 11.55
C GLU A 247 5.75 -23.76 10.45
N THR A 248 5.91 -24.92 9.83
CA THR A 248 5.04 -25.36 8.74
C THR A 248 3.57 -25.41 9.19
N TYR A 249 3.31 -25.93 10.38
CA TYR A 249 1.95 -26.01 10.92
C TYR A 249 1.40 -24.62 11.27
N ALA A 250 2.14 -23.82 12.03
CA ALA A 250 1.71 -22.48 12.44
C ALA A 250 1.40 -21.59 11.24
N LEU A 251 2.21 -21.69 10.19
CA LEU A 251 2.00 -20.96 8.94
C LEU A 251 0.74 -21.37 8.18
N GLN A 252 0.42 -22.66 8.16
CA GLN A 252 -0.84 -23.13 7.57
C GLN A 252 -2.03 -22.52 8.31
N VAL A 253 -2.00 -22.54 9.65
CA VAL A 253 -3.07 -22.00 10.47
C VAL A 253 -3.26 -20.50 10.26
N VAL A 254 -2.17 -19.71 10.26
CA VAL A 254 -2.23 -18.26 9.98
C VAL A 254 -2.83 -17.99 8.62
N LYS A 255 -2.51 -18.80 7.62
CA LYS A 255 -3.02 -18.63 6.25
C LYS A 255 -4.53 -18.84 6.17
N TYR A 256 -5.08 -19.80 6.93
CA TYR A 256 -6.51 -20.07 7.00
C TYR A 256 -7.28 -19.03 7.84
N SER A 257 -6.65 -18.43 8.85
CA SER A 257 -7.30 -17.48 9.76
C SER A 257 -7.39 -16.04 9.25
N ARG A 258 -6.64 -15.68 8.20
CA ARG A 258 -6.55 -14.30 7.68
C ARG A 258 -7.79 -13.78 6.97
N GLY A 259 -8.79 -14.60 6.70
CA GLY A 259 -9.97 -14.21 5.90
C GLY A 259 -11.15 -13.68 6.71
N ARG A 260 -11.12 -13.66 8.02
CA ARG A 260 -12.30 -13.39 8.85
C ARG A 260 -12.04 -12.30 9.89
N ALA A 261 -12.35 -11.06 9.54
CA ALA A 261 -12.58 -10.02 10.54
C ALA A 261 -13.93 -10.31 11.22
N ALA A 262 -13.92 -11.16 12.23
CA ALA A 262 -15.10 -11.42 13.07
C ALA A 262 -15.11 -10.46 14.28
N ALA A 263 -16.27 -10.28 14.88
CA ALA A 263 -16.36 -9.68 16.22
C ALA A 263 -15.49 -10.47 17.21
N ALA A 264 -14.98 -9.81 18.23
CA ALA A 264 -14.20 -10.50 19.26
C ALA A 264 -15.06 -11.54 19.98
N HIS A 265 -14.58 -12.78 20.07
CA HIS A 265 -15.24 -13.88 20.76
C HIS A 265 -14.42 -14.33 21.97
N ARG A 266 -15.10 -14.76 23.05
CA ARG A 266 -14.41 -15.34 24.19
C ARG A 266 -13.70 -16.62 23.79
N VAL A 267 -12.49 -16.81 24.29
CA VAL A 267 -11.69 -18.01 24.12
C VAL A 267 -11.46 -18.65 25.50
N GLU A 268 -12.52 -19.29 26.01
CA GLU A 268 -12.51 -19.93 27.32
C GLU A 268 -11.36 -20.96 27.44
N SER A 269 -11.08 -21.68 26.35
CA SER A 269 -10.00 -22.67 26.28
C SER A 269 -8.60 -22.08 26.49
N PHE A 270 -8.42 -20.77 26.33
CA PHE A 270 -7.14 -20.12 26.59
C PHE A 270 -7.05 -19.59 28.01
N LEU A 271 -8.17 -19.27 28.64
CA LEU A 271 -8.21 -18.84 30.02
C LEU A 271 -8.06 -20.03 30.97
N ASP A 272 -8.69 -21.16 30.68
CA ASP A 272 -8.76 -22.36 31.53
C ASP A 272 -8.34 -23.61 30.73
N ALA A 273 -7.04 -23.90 30.78
CA ALA A 273 -6.44 -25.12 30.24
C ALA A 273 -5.48 -25.70 31.28
N PRO A 274 -5.99 -26.37 32.32
CA PRO A 274 -5.19 -26.86 33.43
C PRO A 274 -4.15 -27.91 33.01
N ASP A 275 -4.39 -28.61 31.91
CA ASP A 275 -3.43 -29.51 31.26
C ASP A 275 -2.16 -28.80 30.76
N LEU A 276 -2.26 -27.49 30.48
CA LEU A 276 -1.15 -26.60 30.11
C LEU A 276 -0.69 -25.70 31.25
N GLY A 277 -1.24 -25.88 32.45
CA GLY A 277 -1.00 -24.98 33.59
C GLY A 277 -1.67 -23.62 33.47
N LEU A 278 -2.57 -23.41 32.48
CA LEU A 278 -3.32 -22.19 32.33
C LEU A 278 -4.55 -22.22 33.25
N THR A 279 -4.53 -21.36 34.25
CA THR A 279 -5.65 -21.14 35.18
C THR A 279 -5.81 -19.65 35.40
N GLU A 280 -6.98 -19.19 35.83
CA GLU A 280 -7.19 -17.77 36.16
C GLU A 280 -6.16 -17.26 37.17
N ALA A 281 -5.80 -18.09 38.17
CA ALA A 281 -4.77 -17.74 39.13
C ALA A 281 -3.39 -17.52 38.49
N LYS A 282 -3.01 -18.38 37.53
CA LYS A 282 -1.75 -18.24 36.78
C LYS A 282 -1.74 -16.96 35.92
N TRP A 283 -2.83 -16.70 35.21
CA TRP A 283 -2.98 -15.46 34.42
C TRP A 283 -2.83 -14.24 35.32
N ARG A 284 -3.52 -14.21 36.46
CA ARG A 284 -3.45 -13.11 37.42
C ARG A 284 -2.02 -12.89 37.93
N ALA A 285 -1.34 -13.97 38.32
CA ALA A 285 0.03 -13.90 38.82
C ALA A 285 1.00 -13.31 37.76
N VAL A 286 0.92 -13.79 36.51
CA VAL A 286 1.78 -13.29 35.43
C VAL A 286 1.45 -11.84 35.08
N LEU A 287 0.18 -11.48 35.03
CA LEU A 287 -0.23 -10.10 34.74
C LEU A 287 0.25 -9.12 35.83
N GLN A 288 0.18 -9.51 37.10
CA GLN A 288 0.72 -8.72 38.21
C GLN A 288 2.24 -8.55 38.10
N GLU A 289 2.98 -9.61 37.74
CA GLU A 289 4.43 -9.50 37.47
C GLU A 289 4.74 -8.52 36.33
N LEU A 290 3.83 -8.39 35.39
CA LEU A 290 3.94 -7.44 34.25
C LEU A 290 3.35 -6.05 34.53
N ASP A 291 3.14 -5.69 35.78
CA ASP A 291 2.58 -4.42 36.25
C ASP A 291 1.15 -4.14 35.76
N VAL A 292 0.38 -5.18 35.39
CA VAL A 292 -1.04 -5.06 35.07
C VAL A 292 -1.86 -5.31 36.33
N SER A 293 -2.56 -4.29 36.81
CA SER A 293 -3.43 -4.39 37.96
C SER A 293 -4.68 -5.22 37.63
N VAL A 294 -4.89 -6.32 38.36
CA VAL A 294 -6.04 -7.22 38.19
C VAL A 294 -6.81 -7.29 39.50
N ALA A 295 -7.88 -6.50 39.63
CA ALA A 295 -8.66 -6.47 40.89
C ALA A 295 -9.71 -7.57 40.95
N ALA A 296 -10.39 -7.94 39.87
CA ALA A 296 -11.49 -8.89 39.89
C ALA A 296 -11.27 -10.10 38.95
N ARG A 297 -11.78 -10.04 37.74
CA ARG A 297 -11.77 -11.12 36.75
C ARG A 297 -10.81 -10.89 35.62
N VAL A 298 -10.18 -11.98 35.14
CA VAL A 298 -9.49 -12.02 33.85
C VAL A 298 -10.39 -12.70 32.83
N SER A 299 -10.48 -12.15 31.64
CA SER A 299 -11.11 -12.79 30.49
C SER A 299 -10.19 -12.71 29.28
N VAL A 300 -10.29 -13.69 28.38
CA VAL A 300 -9.56 -13.69 27.11
C VAL A 300 -10.56 -13.74 25.97
N THR A 301 -10.45 -12.79 25.06
CA THR A 301 -11.22 -12.74 23.82
C THR A 301 -10.30 -12.72 22.61
N SER A 302 -10.81 -13.00 21.43
CA SER A 302 -10.02 -12.92 20.20
C SER A 302 -10.90 -12.55 19.00
N THR A 303 -10.34 -11.76 18.10
CA THR A 303 -10.89 -11.53 16.75
C THR A 303 -10.54 -12.67 15.78
N THR A 304 -9.63 -13.56 16.17
CA THR A 304 -9.20 -14.74 15.41
C THR A 304 -9.18 -15.98 16.29
N PRO A 305 -10.34 -16.40 16.86
CA PRO A 305 -10.38 -17.49 17.85
C PRO A 305 -9.84 -18.82 17.32
N GLU A 306 -10.10 -19.15 16.05
CA GLU A 306 -9.57 -20.39 15.45
C GLU A 306 -8.03 -20.42 15.40
N TYR A 307 -7.40 -19.25 15.22
CA TYR A 307 -5.94 -19.14 15.29
C TYR A 307 -5.43 -19.41 16.73
N VAL A 308 -6.02 -18.73 17.71
CA VAL A 308 -5.63 -18.90 19.12
C VAL A 308 -5.81 -20.35 19.58
N GLU A 309 -6.95 -20.96 19.27
CA GLU A 309 -7.20 -22.37 19.58
C GLU A 309 -6.22 -23.33 18.89
N SER A 310 -5.80 -23.00 17.68
CA SER A 310 -4.82 -23.79 16.97
C SER A 310 -3.42 -23.69 17.60
N ILE A 311 -3.04 -22.51 18.09
CA ILE A 311 -1.79 -22.34 18.86
C ILE A 311 -1.84 -23.17 20.15
N LEU A 312 -2.96 -23.16 20.89
CA LEU A 312 -3.14 -24.02 22.06
C LEU A 312 -3.04 -25.51 21.73
N ARG A 313 -3.58 -25.93 20.58
CA ARG A 313 -3.50 -27.30 20.09
C ARG A 313 -2.06 -27.72 19.82
N VAL A 314 -1.26 -26.83 19.18
CA VAL A 314 0.18 -27.07 18.98
C VAL A 314 0.89 -27.22 20.32
N TRP A 315 0.58 -26.36 21.28
CA TRP A 315 1.17 -26.42 22.61
C TRP A 315 0.86 -27.74 23.30
N ARG A 316 -0.43 -28.19 23.32
CA ARG A 316 -0.81 -29.48 23.92
C ARG A 316 -0.09 -30.68 23.30
N TRP A 317 0.03 -30.70 21.97
CA TRP A 317 0.63 -31.83 21.26
C TRP A 317 2.13 -31.99 21.51
N ASN A 318 2.82 -30.90 21.77
CA ASN A 318 4.28 -30.90 21.86
C ASN A 318 4.81 -30.71 23.29
N GLY A 319 3.95 -30.35 24.21
CA GLY A 319 4.33 -30.01 25.59
C GLY A 319 4.96 -28.64 25.73
N SER A 320 5.00 -28.12 26.96
CA SER A 320 5.39 -26.73 27.25
C SER A 320 6.82 -26.41 26.84
N ASP A 321 7.79 -27.28 27.10
CA ASP A 321 9.20 -27.01 26.81
C ASP A 321 9.48 -26.95 25.30
N SER A 322 8.93 -27.91 24.55
CA SER A 322 9.08 -27.91 23.09
C SER A 322 8.37 -26.71 22.44
N PHE A 323 7.17 -26.39 22.94
CA PHE A 323 6.43 -25.24 22.46
C PHE A 323 7.13 -23.92 22.82
N HIS A 324 7.67 -23.78 24.03
CA HIS A 324 8.46 -22.61 24.43
C HIS A 324 9.73 -22.47 23.57
N THR A 325 10.37 -23.57 23.20
CA THR A 325 11.51 -23.56 22.29
C THR A 325 11.10 -23.02 20.91
N PHE A 326 9.90 -23.33 20.44
CA PHE A 326 9.35 -22.75 19.20
C PHE A 326 9.00 -21.26 19.34
N VAL A 327 8.39 -20.84 20.46
CA VAL A 327 8.18 -19.42 20.79
C VAL A 327 9.51 -18.67 20.75
N SER A 328 10.55 -19.25 21.37
CA SER A 328 11.91 -18.70 21.41
C SER A 328 12.49 -18.53 20.00
N TRP A 329 12.34 -19.53 19.15
CA TRP A 329 12.77 -19.48 17.74
C TRP A 329 12.09 -18.35 16.96
N CYS A 330 10.76 -18.24 17.07
CA CYS A 330 10.01 -17.16 16.42
C CYS A 330 10.45 -15.77 16.92
N THR A 331 10.66 -15.64 18.24
CA THR A 331 11.10 -14.38 18.86
C THR A 331 12.50 -13.98 18.39
N VAL A 332 13.45 -14.92 18.33
CA VAL A 332 14.81 -14.66 17.87
C VAL A 332 14.84 -14.21 16.42
N GLN A 333 14.03 -14.82 15.54
CA GLN A 333 13.92 -14.37 14.14
C GLN A 333 13.45 -12.91 14.01
N ALA A 334 12.46 -12.51 14.80
CA ALA A 334 11.97 -11.13 14.84
C ALA A 334 13.00 -10.18 15.47
N ALA A 335 13.59 -10.59 16.61
CA ALA A 335 14.60 -9.82 17.35
C ALA A 335 15.89 -9.60 16.55
N ALA A 336 16.21 -10.50 15.61
CA ALA A 336 17.37 -10.36 14.71
C ALA A 336 17.36 -9.05 13.90
N LEU A 337 16.18 -8.51 13.59
CA LEU A 337 16.03 -7.24 12.89
C LEU A 337 16.38 -6.01 13.75
N PHE A 338 16.54 -6.20 15.05
CA PHE A 338 16.89 -5.18 16.04
C PHE A 338 18.35 -5.29 16.50
N ALA A 339 19.10 -6.28 16.03
CA ALA A 339 20.37 -6.66 16.64
C ALA A 339 21.58 -6.02 15.96
N ASN A 340 21.90 -6.40 14.73
CA ASN A 340 23.04 -5.86 13.99
C ASN A 340 22.92 -6.04 12.46
N GLU A 341 23.82 -5.37 11.74
CA GLU A 341 23.87 -5.37 10.29
C GLU A 341 23.90 -6.79 9.68
N ALA A 342 24.76 -7.68 10.20
CA ALA A 342 24.93 -9.02 9.66
C ALA A 342 23.64 -9.86 9.75
N LEU A 343 22.88 -9.72 10.85
CA LEU A 343 21.59 -10.39 11.05
C LEU A 343 20.52 -9.82 10.13
N ILE A 344 20.51 -8.50 9.92
CA ILE A 344 19.59 -7.83 8.98
C ILE A 344 19.87 -8.32 7.55
N HIS A 345 21.12 -8.31 7.10
CA HIS A 345 21.49 -8.80 5.76
C HIS A 345 21.10 -10.27 5.56
N ASN A 346 21.35 -11.11 6.56
CA ASN A 346 20.96 -12.52 6.50
C ASN A 346 19.44 -12.72 6.45
N TYR A 347 18.67 -11.85 7.14
CA TYR A 347 17.23 -11.90 7.08
C TYR A 347 16.70 -11.59 5.67
N TYR A 348 17.16 -10.52 5.03
CA TYR A 348 16.68 -10.13 3.70
C TYR A 348 17.26 -11.01 2.60
N ASP A 349 18.50 -11.46 2.74
CA ASP A 349 19.20 -12.34 1.78
C ASP A 349 19.16 -11.76 0.35
N THR A 350 19.51 -10.46 0.24
CA THR A 350 19.54 -9.68 -1.00
C THR A 350 20.77 -8.79 -1.03
N ASP A 351 20.99 -8.10 -2.15
CA ASP A 351 22.04 -7.08 -2.25
C ASP A 351 21.82 -5.93 -1.24
N TYR A 352 22.85 -5.13 -1.02
CA TYR A 352 22.82 -4.05 -0.03
C TYR A 352 21.71 -3.02 -0.30
N GLU A 353 21.53 -2.59 -1.55
CA GLU A 353 20.55 -1.56 -1.90
C GLU A 353 19.11 -2.05 -1.69
N THR A 354 18.84 -3.30 -2.06
CA THR A 354 17.56 -3.95 -1.83
C THR A 354 17.30 -4.15 -0.33
N THR A 355 18.31 -4.62 0.43
CA THR A 355 18.24 -4.73 1.89
C THR A 355 17.95 -3.38 2.53
N LYS A 356 18.65 -2.32 2.10
CA LYS A 356 18.46 -0.94 2.59
C LYS A 356 17.04 -0.44 2.32
N ALA A 357 16.49 -0.72 1.15
CA ALA A 357 15.12 -0.34 0.84
C ALA A 357 14.10 -1.05 1.75
N TYR A 358 14.19 -2.37 1.88
CA TYR A 358 13.24 -3.12 2.71
C TYR A 358 13.39 -2.86 4.21
N HIS A 359 14.63 -2.75 4.71
CA HIS A 359 14.86 -2.41 6.10
C HIS A 359 14.55 -0.95 6.40
N GLY A 360 14.82 -0.05 5.46
CA GLY A 360 14.38 1.35 5.55
C GLY A 360 12.86 1.47 5.69
N LEU A 361 12.10 0.67 4.94
CA LEU A 361 10.65 0.58 5.12
C LEU A 361 10.25 0.04 6.50
N PHE A 362 10.95 -0.99 6.99
CA PHE A 362 10.77 -1.48 8.36
C PHE A 362 11.01 -0.34 9.37
N CYS A 363 12.10 0.41 9.24
CA CYS A 363 12.41 1.53 10.13
C CYS A 363 11.38 2.66 10.05
N VAL A 364 10.90 3.02 8.84
CA VAL A 364 9.84 4.01 8.65
C VAL A 364 8.56 3.57 9.37
N THR A 365 8.15 2.31 9.20
CA THR A 365 6.93 1.80 9.86
C THR A 365 7.09 1.71 11.39
N ARG A 366 8.29 1.43 11.90
CA ARG A 366 8.55 1.50 13.36
C ARG A 366 8.48 2.93 13.88
N ALA A 367 9.00 3.91 13.12
CA ALA A 367 8.87 5.33 13.45
C ALA A 367 7.40 5.79 13.45
N MET A 368 6.61 5.35 12.48
CA MET A 368 5.17 5.66 12.39
C MET A 368 4.39 5.20 13.61
N TYR A 369 4.86 4.19 14.32
CA TYR A 369 4.25 3.75 15.58
C TYR A 369 4.24 4.88 16.63
N PHE A 370 5.22 5.76 16.61
CA PHE A 370 5.32 6.92 17.51
C PHE A 370 4.62 8.16 16.97
N SER A 371 4.68 8.38 15.65
CA SER A 371 3.93 9.43 14.97
C SER A 371 3.71 9.05 13.50
N ILE A 372 2.45 8.78 13.13
CA ILE A 372 2.07 8.52 11.73
C ILE A 372 2.37 9.72 10.85
N GLN A 373 2.24 10.93 11.38
CA GLN A 373 2.39 12.17 10.62
C GLN A 373 3.85 12.47 10.28
N ALA A 374 4.78 12.11 11.17
CA ALA A 374 6.18 12.49 11.03
C ALA A 374 6.81 12.18 9.65
N PRO A 375 6.69 10.96 9.08
CA PRO A 375 7.25 10.68 7.77
C PRO A 375 6.50 11.37 6.63
N PHE A 376 5.20 11.69 6.80
CA PHE A 376 4.36 12.24 5.75
C PHE A 376 4.24 13.76 5.77
N ALA A 377 4.67 14.46 6.82
CA ALA A 377 4.48 15.91 6.96
C ALA A 377 4.94 16.68 5.72
N ARG A 378 6.19 16.47 5.31
CA ARG A 378 6.74 17.11 4.10
C ARG A 378 6.17 16.53 2.82
N TYR A 379 5.94 15.22 2.78
CA TYR A 379 5.36 14.55 1.63
C TYR A 379 3.97 15.12 1.29
N ASN A 380 3.10 15.27 2.29
CA ASN A 380 1.77 15.84 2.12
C ASN A 380 1.81 17.27 1.60
N ALA A 381 2.70 18.10 2.14
CA ALA A 381 2.88 19.48 1.67
C ALA A 381 3.29 19.53 0.19
N ASP A 382 4.12 18.59 -0.26
CA ASP A 382 4.58 18.53 -1.65
C ASP A 382 3.49 18.00 -2.60
N VAL A 383 2.79 16.91 -2.25
CA VAL A 383 1.79 16.27 -3.14
C VAL A 383 0.47 17.03 -3.20
N LEU A 384 0.11 17.77 -2.14
CA LEU A 384 -1.10 18.60 -2.09
C LEU A 384 -0.88 20.03 -2.57
N LYS A 385 0.32 20.34 -3.07
CA LYS A 385 0.67 21.69 -3.55
C LYS A 385 -0.23 22.12 -4.71
N GLY A 386 -0.66 23.39 -4.68
CA GLY A 386 -1.55 23.95 -5.69
C GLY A 386 -2.96 23.37 -5.60
N ASN A 387 -3.53 22.96 -6.75
CA ASN A 387 -4.89 22.42 -6.84
C ASN A 387 -4.96 20.88 -6.81
N ALA A 388 -3.84 20.20 -6.56
CA ALA A 388 -3.76 18.73 -6.66
C ALA A 388 -4.77 18.01 -5.75
N GLY A 389 -4.90 18.47 -4.51
CA GLY A 389 -5.86 17.92 -3.55
C GLY A 389 -7.32 18.11 -3.99
N GLU A 390 -7.65 19.27 -4.56
CA GLU A 390 -8.99 19.55 -5.07
C GLU A 390 -9.33 18.69 -6.29
N VAL A 391 -8.42 18.60 -7.25
CA VAL A 391 -8.58 17.74 -8.45
C VAL A 391 -8.80 16.29 -8.04
N ALA A 392 -7.96 15.76 -7.18
CA ALA A 392 -8.08 14.38 -6.71
C ALA A 392 -9.40 14.14 -5.94
N ARG A 393 -9.82 15.09 -5.10
CA ARG A 393 -11.10 15.02 -4.39
C ARG A 393 -12.28 14.99 -5.36
N ASN A 394 -12.30 15.89 -6.35
CA ASN A 394 -13.36 15.96 -7.34
C ASN A 394 -13.43 14.67 -8.17
N MET A 395 -12.27 14.10 -8.56
CA MET A 395 -12.22 12.80 -9.24
C MET A 395 -12.80 11.69 -8.37
N THR A 396 -12.40 11.62 -7.11
CA THR A 396 -12.91 10.61 -6.18
C THR A 396 -14.44 10.70 -6.04
N LEU A 397 -14.98 11.90 -5.87
CA LEU A 397 -16.42 12.12 -5.77
C LEU A 397 -17.16 11.75 -7.07
N THR A 398 -16.53 11.99 -8.23
CA THR A 398 -17.10 11.65 -9.55
C THR A 398 -17.16 10.13 -9.74
N VAL A 399 -16.07 9.41 -9.46
CA VAL A 399 -16.04 7.94 -9.54
C VAL A 399 -17.03 7.33 -8.55
N ARG A 400 -17.06 7.82 -7.31
CA ARG A 400 -18.03 7.39 -6.31
C ARG A 400 -19.48 7.60 -6.76
N SER A 401 -19.80 8.78 -7.30
CA SER A 401 -21.16 9.07 -7.77
C SER A 401 -21.58 8.16 -8.92
N ALA A 402 -20.64 7.83 -9.83
CA ALA A 402 -20.88 6.86 -10.89
C ALA A 402 -21.10 5.44 -10.32
N PHE A 403 -20.28 5.04 -9.35
CA PHE A 403 -20.40 3.75 -8.67
C PHE A 403 -21.75 3.59 -7.97
N LEU A 404 -22.21 4.61 -7.24
CA LEU A 404 -23.51 4.60 -6.57
C LEU A 404 -24.68 4.52 -7.55
N ARG A 405 -24.59 5.19 -8.73
CA ARG A 405 -25.62 5.07 -9.77
C ARG A 405 -25.71 3.66 -10.34
N ARG A 406 -24.55 2.98 -10.58
CA ARG A 406 -24.56 1.58 -11.03
C ARG A 406 -25.10 0.65 -9.94
N LEU A 407 -24.70 0.87 -8.70
CA LEU A 407 -25.16 0.11 -7.56
C LEU A 407 -26.69 0.23 -7.36
N SER A 408 -27.27 1.43 -7.51
CA SER A 408 -28.73 1.63 -7.39
C SER A 408 -29.53 0.94 -8.50
N ASN A 409 -28.92 0.64 -9.63
CA ASN A 409 -29.53 -0.10 -10.73
C ASN A 409 -29.28 -1.62 -10.66
N TRP A 410 -28.49 -2.07 -9.68
CA TRP A 410 -28.20 -3.48 -9.53
C TRP A 410 -29.43 -4.24 -9.01
N THR A 411 -29.77 -5.36 -9.65
CA THR A 411 -31.03 -6.11 -9.41
C THR A 411 -31.19 -6.63 -7.97
N TYR A 412 -30.06 -6.84 -7.29
CA TYR A 412 -30.02 -7.36 -5.91
C TYR A 412 -29.86 -6.24 -4.87
N PHE A 413 -30.02 -5.00 -5.31
CA PHE A 413 -30.01 -3.85 -4.45
C PHE A 413 -31.33 -3.82 -3.64
N ASP A 414 -31.22 -4.03 -2.33
CA ASP A 414 -32.32 -3.92 -1.39
C ASP A 414 -32.19 -2.62 -0.60
N GLU A 415 -33.14 -1.69 -0.81
CA GLU A 415 -33.20 -0.43 -0.06
C GLU A 415 -33.36 -0.65 1.45
N SER A 416 -33.92 -1.80 1.89
CA SER A 416 -34.01 -2.18 3.28
C SER A 416 -32.66 -2.50 3.93
N VAL A 417 -31.67 -2.81 3.12
CA VAL A 417 -30.29 -2.92 3.59
C VAL A 417 -29.75 -1.50 3.82
N THR A 418 -29.84 -1.05 5.07
CA THR A 418 -29.35 0.24 5.60
C THR A 418 -27.90 0.62 5.20
N VAL A 419 -27.24 -0.23 4.46
CA VAL A 419 -25.93 -0.08 3.84
C VAL A 419 -25.87 1.11 2.89
N VAL A 420 -26.95 1.42 2.16
CA VAL A 420 -26.97 2.50 1.16
C VAL A 420 -27.08 3.87 1.79
N GLY A 421 -27.86 4.02 2.83
CA GLY A 421 -27.90 5.27 3.60
C GLY A 421 -26.51 5.65 4.11
N ASN A 422 -25.71 4.66 4.53
CA ASN A 422 -24.33 4.85 4.98
C ASN A 422 -23.34 5.06 3.82
N TRP A 423 -23.58 4.48 2.63
CA TRP A 423 -22.73 4.73 1.47
C TRP A 423 -22.82 6.16 0.95
N SER A 424 -23.96 6.83 1.12
CA SER A 424 -24.11 8.25 0.78
C SER A 424 -23.26 9.15 1.68
N SER A 425 -22.96 8.72 2.90
CA SER A 425 -22.15 9.42 3.89
C SER A 425 -20.67 9.01 3.90
N VAL A 426 -20.24 8.06 3.05
CA VAL A 426 -18.83 7.66 2.93
C VAL A 426 -18.01 8.90 2.58
N ALA A 427 -17.45 9.52 3.61
CA ALA A 427 -16.55 10.64 3.47
C ALA A 427 -15.22 10.09 2.98
N THR A 428 -14.93 10.33 1.73
CA THR A 428 -13.57 10.12 1.19
C THR A 428 -12.64 11.05 1.94
N VAL A 429 -12.05 10.54 2.99
CA VAL A 429 -11.11 11.32 3.80
C VAL A 429 -9.77 11.26 3.09
N PHE A 430 -9.48 12.30 2.30
CA PHE A 430 -8.09 12.57 1.96
C PHE A 430 -7.35 12.92 3.25
N PHE A 431 -6.49 12.01 3.69
CA PHE A 431 -5.36 12.26 4.59
C PHE A 431 -5.55 13.35 5.63
N ASN A 432 -6.65 13.34 6.37
CA ASN A 432 -6.71 14.13 7.57
C ASN A 432 -6.13 13.30 8.72
N PHE A 433 -4.80 13.09 8.70
CA PHE A 433 -4.08 12.64 9.89
C PHE A 433 -4.26 13.62 11.07
N GLU A 434 -4.70 14.86 10.81
CA GLU A 434 -5.06 15.85 11.82
C GLU A 434 -6.28 15.45 12.66
N ARG A 435 -7.19 14.63 12.14
CA ARG A 435 -8.36 14.18 12.90
C ARG A 435 -8.06 13.20 14.03
N HIS A 436 -6.96 12.48 13.95
CA HIS A 436 -6.61 11.51 15.00
C HIS A 436 -5.96 12.15 16.22
N SER A 437 -5.58 13.41 16.15
CA SER A 437 -5.02 14.16 17.28
C SER A 437 -6.05 15.00 18.05
N GLY A 438 -7.32 15.09 17.61
CA GLY A 438 -8.24 16.11 18.12
C GLY A 438 -9.65 15.66 18.58
N GLU A 439 -10.19 14.52 18.18
CA GLU A 439 -11.60 14.20 18.45
C GLU A 439 -11.87 12.91 19.27
N GLY A 440 -10.85 12.24 19.74
CA GLY A 440 -11.00 11.09 20.62
C GLY A 440 -10.51 11.39 22.02
N GLY A 441 -11.44 11.86 22.87
CA GLY A 441 -11.34 11.78 24.33
C GLY A 441 -10.06 12.35 24.95
N THR A 442 -10.18 12.85 26.12
CA THR A 442 -9.12 13.13 27.10
C THR A 442 -8.25 11.88 27.39
N GLU A 443 -7.61 11.29 26.38
CA GLU A 443 -6.44 10.46 26.62
C GLU A 443 -5.38 11.40 27.22
N LYS A 444 -5.14 11.22 28.51
CA LYS A 444 -3.94 11.78 29.16
C LYS A 444 -2.79 11.53 28.18
N ARG A 445 -2.23 12.58 27.56
CA ARG A 445 -1.00 12.46 26.78
C ARG A 445 -0.01 11.70 27.67
N LEU A 446 0.21 10.44 27.38
CA LEU A 446 1.19 9.65 28.08
C LEU A 446 2.51 10.40 27.89
N GLN A 447 3.10 10.88 28.99
CA GLN A 447 4.43 11.46 28.93
C GLN A 447 5.41 10.30 28.71
N LEU A 448 5.59 9.90 27.45
CA LEU A 448 6.60 8.90 27.11
C LEU A 448 7.98 9.46 27.41
N PRO A 449 8.89 8.62 27.91
CA PRO A 449 10.30 8.98 27.99
C PRO A 449 10.87 9.42 26.66
N ASP A 450 11.93 10.20 26.70
CA ASP A 450 12.66 10.58 25.50
C ASP A 450 13.31 9.34 24.86
N ALA A 451 13.27 9.29 23.53
CA ALA A 451 13.97 8.26 22.77
C ALA A 451 15.49 8.48 22.85
N THR A 452 16.22 7.37 22.85
CA THR A 452 17.69 7.33 22.95
C THR A 452 18.32 6.93 21.61
N ASP A 453 19.62 6.68 21.60
CA ASP A 453 20.31 6.11 20.44
C ASP A 453 20.09 4.60 20.31
N SER A 454 19.58 3.88 21.31
CA SER A 454 19.29 2.45 21.26
C SER A 454 17.96 2.18 20.60
N PHE A 455 17.97 1.41 19.51
CA PHE A 455 16.74 1.01 18.84
C PHE A 455 15.93 0.01 19.67
N VAL A 456 16.60 -0.90 20.37
CA VAL A 456 15.94 -1.88 21.26
C VAL A 456 15.20 -1.15 22.39
N ASP A 457 15.85 -0.18 23.04
CA ASP A 457 15.22 0.55 24.15
C ASP A 457 14.11 1.48 23.64
N ASN A 458 14.32 2.16 22.50
CA ASN A 458 13.28 2.95 21.85
C ASN A 458 12.06 2.10 21.50
N TRP A 459 12.27 0.87 20.99
CA TRP A 459 11.15 0.01 20.62
C TRP A 459 10.38 -0.51 21.84
N LYS A 460 11.02 -0.75 22.99
CA LYS A 460 10.34 -1.06 24.24
C LYS A 460 9.35 0.02 24.66
N LEU A 461 9.59 1.29 24.32
CA LEU A 461 8.62 2.35 24.58
C LEU A 461 7.29 2.12 23.86
N SER A 462 7.28 1.40 22.75
CA SER A 462 6.06 1.08 22.01
C SER A 462 5.09 0.21 22.83
N ALA A 463 5.61 -0.59 23.76
CA ALA A 463 4.81 -1.42 24.64
C ALA A 463 4.10 -0.63 25.77
N LEU A 464 4.49 0.65 25.99
CA LEU A 464 3.90 1.49 27.05
C LEU A 464 2.56 2.12 26.63
N PHE A 465 2.18 2.05 25.37
CA PHE A 465 0.94 2.64 24.88
C PHE A 465 0.33 1.80 23.76
N LYS A 466 -0.99 1.80 23.71
CA LYS A 466 -1.76 1.18 22.63
C LYS A 466 -2.07 2.19 21.54
N ARG A 467 -1.88 1.81 20.30
CA ARG A 467 -2.35 2.61 19.15
C ARG A 467 -3.75 2.14 18.72
N PRO A 468 -4.62 3.07 18.26
CA PRO A 468 -5.88 2.69 17.64
C PRO A 468 -5.66 1.76 16.45
N GLN A 469 -6.60 0.84 16.20
CA GLN A 469 -6.52 -0.12 15.09
C GLN A 469 -6.30 0.56 13.73
N GLU A 470 -6.86 1.76 13.53
CA GLU A 470 -6.68 2.55 12.30
C GLU A 470 -5.21 2.93 12.05
N VAL A 471 -4.45 3.18 13.12
CA VAL A 471 -3.01 3.46 13.05
C VAL A 471 -2.25 2.21 12.61
N GLU A 472 -2.59 1.07 13.17
CA GLU A 472 -2.01 -0.24 12.81
C GLU A 472 -2.31 -0.58 11.35
N ASP A 473 -3.55 -0.41 10.90
CA ASP A 473 -3.96 -0.65 9.51
C ASP A 473 -3.20 0.26 8.55
N THR A 474 -2.97 1.51 8.95
CA THR A 474 -2.16 2.48 8.18
C THR A 474 -0.71 2.02 8.06
N MET A 475 -0.08 1.60 9.16
CA MET A 475 1.29 1.10 9.13
C MET A 475 1.42 -0.17 8.28
N GLN A 476 0.47 -1.10 8.41
CA GLN A 476 0.41 -2.30 7.59
C GLN A 476 0.25 -1.96 6.09
N SER A 477 -0.54 -0.97 5.78
CA SER A 477 -0.75 -0.52 4.40
C SER A 477 0.49 0.16 3.82
N VAL A 478 1.19 0.97 4.62
CA VAL A 478 2.50 1.52 4.22
C VAL A 478 3.51 0.41 4.01
N TYR A 479 3.59 -0.57 4.92
CA TYR A 479 4.50 -1.70 4.77
C TYR A 479 4.22 -2.55 3.52
N LYS A 480 2.96 -2.66 3.10
CA LYS A 480 2.54 -3.35 1.87
C LYS A 480 2.49 -2.42 0.66
N LEU A 481 2.65 -1.12 0.86
CA LEU A 481 2.50 -0.05 -0.14
C LEU A 481 1.16 -0.10 -0.88
N ASN A 482 0.11 -0.35 -0.15
CA ASN A 482 -1.23 -0.22 -0.66
C ASN A 482 -1.54 1.26 -0.90
N TYR A 483 -2.17 1.58 -2.01
CA TYR A 483 -2.59 2.95 -2.32
C TYR A 483 -3.82 3.40 -1.55
N HIS A 484 -4.56 2.47 -0.97
CA HIS A 484 -5.71 2.74 -0.11
C HIS A 484 -5.80 1.74 1.04
N ILE A 485 -6.52 2.14 2.08
CA ILE A 485 -6.87 1.33 3.25
C ILE A 485 -8.37 1.22 3.32
N ILE A 486 -8.90 0.02 3.53
CA ILE A 486 -10.31 -0.18 3.79
C ILE A 486 -10.56 -0.13 5.29
N LEU A 487 -11.41 0.80 5.71
CA LEU A 487 -11.84 0.99 7.08
C LEU A 487 -13.14 0.21 7.31
N TYR A 488 -13.03 -1.10 7.45
CA TYR A 488 -14.18 -2.01 7.49
C TYR A 488 -15.23 -1.63 8.54
N GLY A 489 -14.80 -1.24 9.74
CA GLY A 489 -15.72 -0.82 10.81
C GLY A 489 -16.52 0.45 10.49
N LYS A 490 -15.96 1.34 9.67
CA LYS A 490 -16.61 2.59 9.23
C LYS A 490 -17.27 2.47 7.87
N ARG A 491 -17.10 1.35 7.17
CA ARG A 491 -17.50 1.16 5.77
C ARG A 491 -17.00 2.30 4.88
N ASP A 492 -15.75 2.63 5.02
CA ASP A 492 -15.08 3.72 4.31
C ASP A 492 -13.69 3.28 3.83
N PHE A 493 -13.03 4.10 3.05
CA PHE A 493 -11.65 3.89 2.65
C PHE A 493 -10.85 5.18 2.78
N GLN A 494 -9.57 5.03 2.99
CA GLN A 494 -8.61 6.11 3.03
C GLN A 494 -7.57 5.91 1.94
N LEU A 495 -7.29 6.96 1.16
CA LEU A 495 -6.22 6.94 0.16
C LEU A 495 -4.89 7.33 0.78
N MET A 496 -3.81 6.67 0.39
CA MET A 496 -2.47 6.99 0.89
C MET A 496 -1.87 8.19 0.15
N PRO A 497 -1.07 9.07 0.80
CA PRO A 497 -0.52 10.26 0.16
C PRO A 497 0.22 9.98 -1.15
N TYR A 498 0.93 8.87 -1.24
CA TYR A 498 1.65 8.48 -2.44
C TYR A 498 0.75 8.01 -3.60
N ALA A 499 -0.56 7.82 -3.39
CA ALA A 499 -1.52 7.67 -4.48
C ALA A 499 -1.67 8.97 -5.31
N LEU A 500 -1.32 10.13 -4.73
CA LEU A 500 -1.30 11.42 -5.42
C LEU A 500 0.05 11.74 -6.07
N SER A 501 0.77 10.74 -6.50
CA SER A 501 2.05 10.89 -7.19
C SER A 501 2.16 9.95 -8.39
N TYR A 502 3.17 10.20 -9.23
CA TYR A 502 3.49 9.31 -10.35
C TYR A 502 3.67 7.86 -9.85
N PRO A 503 3.18 6.84 -10.55
CA PRO A 503 2.54 6.86 -11.87
C PRO A 503 1.01 7.09 -11.85
N LEU A 504 0.40 7.24 -10.68
CA LEU A 504 -1.06 7.29 -10.55
C LEU A 504 -1.66 8.66 -10.87
N PHE A 505 -0.97 9.73 -10.45
CA PHE A 505 -1.55 11.07 -10.46
C PHE A 505 -0.53 12.18 -10.64
N ASP A 506 -0.92 13.20 -11.41
CA ASP A 506 -0.36 14.55 -11.40
C ASP A 506 -1.45 15.50 -11.90
N SER A 507 -1.79 16.55 -11.13
CA SER A 507 -2.90 17.47 -11.48
C SER A 507 -2.70 18.21 -12.81
N ARG A 508 -1.51 18.14 -13.40
CA ARG A 508 -1.15 18.74 -14.70
C ARG A 508 -1.33 17.78 -15.88
N LEU A 509 -1.67 16.52 -15.63
CA LEU A 509 -1.93 15.52 -16.67
C LEU A 509 -3.38 15.62 -17.16
N PRO A 510 -3.67 15.19 -18.40
CA PRO A 510 -5.02 14.99 -18.89
C PRO A 510 -5.86 14.08 -18.00
N SER A 511 -7.17 14.30 -18.02
CA SER A 511 -8.12 13.51 -17.23
C SER A 511 -8.00 12.01 -17.53
N SER A 512 -7.82 11.62 -18.78
CA SER A 512 -7.65 10.23 -19.20
C SER A 512 -6.54 9.50 -18.42
N LEU A 513 -5.37 10.12 -18.27
CA LEU A 513 -4.26 9.51 -17.52
C LEU A 513 -4.53 9.45 -16.03
N ASN A 514 -5.10 10.52 -15.46
CA ASN A 514 -5.42 10.57 -14.02
C ASN A 514 -6.56 9.61 -13.64
N TYR A 515 -7.60 9.47 -14.50
CA TYR A 515 -8.67 8.48 -14.27
C TYR A 515 -8.15 7.06 -14.41
N GLY A 516 -7.27 6.79 -15.39
CA GLY A 516 -6.64 5.48 -15.54
C GLY A 516 -5.73 5.10 -14.38
N GLY A 517 -4.93 6.03 -13.87
CA GLY A 517 -4.07 5.83 -12.71
C GLY A 517 -4.84 5.91 -11.38
N PHE A 518 -5.01 7.12 -10.86
CA PHE A 518 -5.63 7.37 -9.55
C PHE A 518 -7.11 6.95 -9.49
N GLY A 519 -7.88 7.25 -10.54
CA GLY A 519 -9.29 6.88 -10.60
C GLY A 519 -9.51 5.37 -10.49
N SER A 520 -8.62 4.56 -11.06
CA SER A 520 -8.70 3.09 -10.96
C SER A 520 -8.47 2.58 -9.54
N GLU A 521 -7.61 3.23 -8.74
CA GLU A 521 -7.44 2.88 -7.32
C GLU A 521 -8.66 3.27 -6.47
N VAL A 522 -9.32 4.39 -6.81
CA VAL A 522 -10.61 4.75 -6.19
C VAL A 522 -11.68 3.71 -6.53
N ALA A 523 -11.78 3.30 -7.80
CA ALA A 523 -12.73 2.29 -8.24
C ALA A 523 -12.50 0.94 -7.55
N LYS A 524 -11.24 0.55 -7.39
CA LYS A 524 -10.84 -0.67 -6.67
C LYS A 524 -11.20 -0.60 -5.18
N ALA A 525 -10.98 0.54 -4.51
CA ALA A 525 -11.37 0.73 -3.11
C ALA A 525 -12.90 0.58 -2.92
N LEU A 526 -13.68 1.16 -3.84
CA LEU A 526 -15.14 1.01 -3.85
C LEU A 526 -15.57 -0.44 -4.12
N GLY A 527 -14.89 -1.14 -5.05
CA GLY A 527 -15.11 -2.56 -5.30
C GLY A 527 -14.83 -3.44 -4.08
N SER A 528 -13.74 -3.16 -3.36
CA SER A 528 -13.41 -3.86 -2.11
C SER A 528 -14.47 -3.65 -1.04
N LEU A 529 -14.96 -2.42 -0.87
CA LEU A 529 -16.06 -2.09 0.06
C LEU A 529 -17.36 -2.80 -0.31
N PHE A 530 -17.69 -2.82 -1.61
CA PHE A 530 -18.88 -3.50 -2.11
C PHE A 530 -18.83 -5.00 -1.80
N LEU A 531 -17.77 -5.69 -2.18
CA LEU A 531 -17.63 -7.14 -1.95
C LEU A 531 -17.63 -7.49 -0.46
N TYR A 532 -17.05 -6.63 0.37
CA TYR A 532 -17.15 -6.79 1.82
C TYR A 532 -18.58 -6.63 2.34
N SER A 533 -19.27 -5.56 1.91
CA SER A 533 -20.61 -5.24 2.38
C SER A 533 -21.67 -6.25 1.94
N TYR A 534 -21.47 -6.83 0.75
CA TYR A 534 -22.37 -7.82 0.16
C TYR A 534 -21.76 -9.23 0.12
N SER A 535 -20.83 -9.54 1.04
CA SER A 535 -20.13 -10.84 1.08
C SER A 535 -21.06 -12.05 1.23
N ASN A 536 -22.23 -11.88 1.83
CA ASN A 536 -23.24 -12.93 2.02
C ASN A 536 -24.22 -13.06 0.85
N VAL A 537 -24.13 -12.19 -0.16
CA VAL A 537 -24.99 -12.22 -1.35
C VAL A 537 -24.42 -13.20 -2.36
N SER A 538 -25.26 -14.10 -2.88
CA SER A 538 -24.85 -15.17 -3.82
C SER A 538 -24.21 -14.63 -5.08
N GLU A 539 -24.64 -13.48 -5.56
CA GLU A 539 -24.14 -12.81 -6.74
C GLU A 539 -22.71 -12.27 -6.55
N SER A 540 -22.40 -11.73 -5.38
CA SER A 540 -21.04 -11.32 -5.02
C SER A 540 -20.11 -12.53 -4.96
N GLN A 541 -20.57 -13.65 -4.44
CA GLN A 541 -19.83 -14.90 -4.43
C GLN A 541 -19.64 -15.44 -5.86
N SER A 542 -20.66 -15.34 -6.72
CA SER A 542 -20.59 -15.71 -8.13
C SER A 542 -19.60 -14.85 -8.91
N MET A 543 -19.51 -13.54 -8.62
CA MET A 543 -18.49 -12.66 -9.19
C MET A 543 -17.08 -13.15 -8.82
N ILE A 544 -16.85 -13.45 -7.54
CA ILE A 544 -15.54 -13.92 -7.05
C ILE A 544 -15.17 -15.26 -7.71
N GLU A 545 -16.12 -16.21 -7.79
CA GLU A 545 -15.88 -17.51 -8.39
C GLU A 545 -15.63 -17.40 -9.89
N CYS A 546 -16.37 -16.55 -10.61
CA CYS A 546 -16.15 -16.27 -12.03
C CYS A 546 -14.73 -15.70 -12.28
N MET A 547 -14.28 -14.77 -11.44
CA MET A 547 -12.97 -14.14 -11.54
C MET A 547 -11.79 -15.03 -11.10
N ARG A 548 -12.08 -16.21 -10.57
CA ARG A 548 -11.07 -17.15 -10.05
C ARG A 548 -10.23 -17.80 -11.16
N GLU A 549 -10.79 -18.02 -12.34
CA GLU A 549 -10.11 -18.60 -13.52
C GLU A 549 -9.25 -19.86 -13.20
N GLY A 550 -9.73 -20.72 -12.30
CA GLY A 550 -9.00 -21.91 -11.86
C GLY A 550 -7.90 -21.66 -10.79
N GLY A 551 -7.71 -20.40 -10.37
CA GLY A 551 -6.82 -20.01 -9.26
C GLY A 551 -7.44 -20.25 -7.88
N SER A 552 -6.85 -19.63 -6.84
CA SER A 552 -7.39 -19.67 -5.48
C SER A 552 -8.58 -18.72 -5.32
N ILE A 553 -9.40 -18.92 -4.28
CA ILE A 553 -10.49 -17.99 -3.91
C ILE A 553 -9.94 -16.58 -3.65
N ASP A 554 -8.77 -16.48 -2.98
CA ASP A 554 -8.11 -15.20 -2.73
C ASP A 554 -7.70 -14.48 -4.04
N ALA A 555 -7.35 -15.22 -5.10
CA ALA A 555 -7.08 -14.64 -6.41
C ALA A 555 -8.37 -14.09 -7.03
N GLY A 556 -9.45 -14.87 -7.00
CA GLY A 556 -10.78 -14.45 -7.44
C GLY A 556 -11.25 -13.19 -6.73
N GLN A 557 -11.12 -13.14 -5.41
CA GLN A 557 -11.44 -11.97 -4.58
C GLN A 557 -10.68 -10.73 -5.07
N ARG A 558 -9.35 -10.81 -5.20
CA ARG A 558 -8.52 -9.68 -5.65
C ARG A 558 -8.87 -9.20 -7.06
N HIS A 559 -9.21 -10.12 -7.97
CA HIS A 559 -9.62 -9.74 -9.32
C HIS A 559 -11.01 -9.10 -9.32
N ALA A 560 -11.96 -9.63 -8.57
CA ALA A 560 -13.29 -9.05 -8.43
C ALA A 560 -13.23 -7.62 -7.83
N GLU A 561 -12.44 -7.40 -6.78
CA GLU A 561 -12.21 -6.08 -6.17
C GLU A 561 -11.72 -5.03 -7.19
N ARG A 562 -10.84 -5.44 -8.11
CA ARG A 562 -10.33 -4.55 -9.16
C ARG A 562 -11.34 -4.29 -10.27
N THR A 563 -12.15 -5.27 -10.59
CA THR A 563 -12.99 -5.26 -11.81
C THR A 563 -14.36 -4.65 -11.57
N VAL A 564 -14.97 -4.90 -10.41
CA VAL A 564 -16.35 -4.46 -10.08
C VAL A 564 -16.53 -2.95 -10.26
N GLY A 565 -15.54 -2.14 -9.91
CA GLY A 565 -15.61 -0.69 -10.01
C GLY A 565 -15.27 -0.11 -11.40
N LEU A 566 -14.80 -0.92 -12.36
CA LEU A 566 -14.27 -0.39 -13.62
C LEU A 566 -15.34 0.24 -14.52
N GLY A 567 -16.55 -0.30 -14.55
CA GLY A 567 -17.64 0.33 -15.28
C GLY A 567 -17.97 1.73 -14.75
N ALA A 568 -17.95 1.89 -13.43
CA ALA A 568 -18.15 3.21 -12.80
C ALA A 568 -16.98 4.18 -13.10
N LEU A 569 -15.76 3.67 -13.21
CA LEU A 569 -14.61 4.46 -13.65
C LEU A 569 -14.81 5.01 -15.06
N VAL A 570 -15.27 4.18 -16.00
CA VAL A 570 -15.56 4.59 -17.37
C VAL A 570 -16.66 5.64 -17.39
N ASP A 571 -17.79 5.42 -16.71
CA ASP A 571 -18.88 6.39 -16.61
C ASP A 571 -18.41 7.74 -16.05
N ALA A 572 -17.56 7.69 -15.04
CA ALA A 572 -16.99 8.86 -14.40
C ALA A 572 -16.12 9.65 -15.39
N TYR A 573 -15.22 8.97 -16.07
CA TYR A 573 -14.37 9.58 -17.11
C TYR A 573 -15.21 10.18 -18.24
N ASP A 574 -16.15 9.45 -18.79
CA ASP A 574 -17.03 9.90 -19.86
C ASP A 574 -17.83 11.16 -19.47
N SER A 575 -18.27 11.23 -18.21
CA SER A 575 -18.98 12.41 -17.71
C SER A 575 -18.14 13.68 -17.72
N VAL A 576 -16.82 13.55 -17.54
CA VAL A 576 -15.86 14.67 -17.59
C VAL A 576 -15.44 14.97 -19.01
N ALA A 577 -15.12 13.95 -19.80
CA ALA A 577 -14.71 14.10 -21.20
C ALA A 577 -15.80 14.76 -22.06
N ARG A 578 -17.08 14.52 -21.75
CA ARG A 578 -18.22 15.19 -22.41
C ARG A 578 -18.40 16.67 -22.02
N ARG A 579 -17.95 17.06 -20.82
CA ARG A 579 -18.09 18.44 -20.33
C ARG A 579 -16.95 19.35 -20.78
N ALA A 580 -15.74 18.79 -20.84
CA ALA A 580 -14.54 19.48 -21.26
C ALA A 580 -13.75 18.55 -22.17
N SER A 581 -13.41 19.02 -23.38
CA SER A 581 -12.54 18.26 -24.29
C SER A 581 -11.26 17.88 -23.53
N ASP A 582 -11.01 16.58 -23.34
CA ASP A 582 -9.77 16.12 -22.74
C ASP A 582 -8.59 16.38 -23.69
N SER A 583 -7.45 16.73 -23.13
CA SER A 583 -6.26 16.97 -23.93
C SER A 583 -5.68 15.65 -24.41
N THR A 584 -5.28 15.58 -25.67
CA THR A 584 -4.47 14.46 -26.17
C THR A 584 -3.07 14.54 -25.57
N VAL A 585 -2.38 13.43 -25.51
CA VAL A 585 -1.04 13.33 -24.91
C VAL A 585 0.01 13.36 -26.03
N HIS A 586 0.98 14.24 -25.92
CA HIS A 586 2.05 14.36 -26.91
C HIS A 586 2.77 13.03 -27.18
N GLY A 587 2.81 12.62 -28.45
CA GLY A 587 3.40 11.34 -28.89
C GLY A 587 2.53 10.10 -28.64
N LEU A 588 1.30 10.28 -28.14
CA LEU A 588 0.28 9.25 -27.97
C LEU A 588 -1.05 9.66 -28.62
N GLU A 589 -1.01 10.60 -29.56
CA GLU A 589 -2.19 11.19 -30.22
C GLU A 589 -3.03 10.15 -30.97
N LYS A 590 -2.45 8.99 -31.30
CA LYS A 590 -3.15 7.87 -31.94
C LYS A 590 -4.17 7.17 -31.03
N TYR A 591 -4.09 7.37 -29.72
CA TYR A 591 -5.01 6.77 -28.76
C TYR A 591 -6.10 7.74 -28.36
N SER A 592 -7.34 7.26 -28.31
CA SER A 592 -8.46 8.01 -27.74
C SER A 592 -8.27 8.20 -26.22
N GLY A 593 -8.99 9.16 -25.64
CA GLY A 593 -8.93 9.37 -24.19
C GLY A 593 -9.31 8.13 -23.38
N LEU A 594 -10.34 7.36 -23.81
CA LEU A 594 -10.73 6.12 -23.14
C LEU A 594 -9.67 5.02 -23.29
N GLN A 595 -9.01 4.92 -24.45
CA GLN A 595 -7.87 4.01 -24.62
C GLN A 595 -6.72 4.37 -23.68
N LEU A 596 -6.45 5.68 -23.49
CA LEU A 596 -5.43 6.15 -22.53
C LEU A 596 -5.81 5.84 -21.07
N VAL A 597 -7.10 5.87 -20.70
CA VAL A 597 -7.57 5.40 -19.38
C VAL A 597 -7.14 3.94 -19.15
N PHE A 598 -7.41 3.06 -20.10
CA PHE A 598 -7.04 1.64 -19.96
C PHE A 598 -5.53 1.41 -20.00
N ILE A 599 -4.79 2.16 -20.83
CA ILE A 599 -3.32 2.09 -20.85
C ILE A 599 -2.73 2.53 -19.51
N ALA A 600 -3.16 3.67 -18.96
CA ALA A 600 -2.65 4.18 -17.69
C ALA A 600 -2.99 3.23 -16.50
N LEU A 601 -4.21 2.66 -16.50
CA LEU A 601 -4.63 1.64 -15.54
C LEU A 601 -3.70 0.42 -15.56
N CYS A 602 -3.38 -0.06 -16.75
CA CYS A 602 -2.53 -1.24 -16.91
C CYS A 602 -1.06 -0.94 -16.61
N TYR A 603 -0.57 0.24 -16.98
CA TYR A 603 0.82 0.64 -16.81
C TYR A 603 1.32 0.53 -15.36
N VAL A 604 0.49 0.85 -14.38
CA VAL A 604 0.83 0.73 -12.95
C VAL A 604 1.21 -0.70 -12.56
N HIS A 605 0.69 -1.69 -13.29
CA HIS A 605 0.92 -3.12 -13.04
C HIS A 605 2.07 -3.72 -13.84
N CYS A 606 2.78 -2.92 -14.66
CA CYS A 606 3.90 -3.44 -15.46
C CYS A 606 5.03 -3.96 -14.58
N ARG A 607 5.43 -5.20 -14.85
CA ARG A 607 6.50 -5.90 -14.13
C ARG A 607 7.84 -5.65 -14.79
N GLY A 608 8.93 -5.69 -13.99
CA GLY A 608 10.29 -5.64 -14.48
C GLY A 608 10.89 -7.03 -14.75
N GLN A 609 12.12 -7.06 -15.25
CA GLN A 609 12.86 -8.31 -15.55
C GLN A 609 13.14 -9.13 -14.28
N ALA A 610 13.43 -8.47 -13.16
CA ALA A 610 13.72 -9.12 -11.88
C ALA A 610 12.49 -9.79 -11.24
N SER A 611 11.28 -9.50 -11.72
CA SER A 611 10.06 -10.10 -11.20
C SER A 611 9.99 -11.58 -11.54
N LYS A 612 10.24 -12.46 -10.56
CA LYS A 612 10.28 -13.93 -10.74
C LYS A 612 8.89 -14.51 -11.03
N GLY A 613 8.85 -15.46 -11.98
CA GLY A 613 7.66 -16.25 -12.32
C GLY A 613 6.75 -15.62 -13.39
N PRO A 614 5.83 -16.41 -13.96
CA PRO A 614 4.81 -15.87 -14.84
C PRO A 614 3.92 -14.94 -14.04
N GLY A 615 3.89 -13.65 -14.42
CA GLY A 615 3.00 -12.69 -13.79
C GLY A 615 1.54 -13.02 -14.10
N GLU A 616 0.66 -12.84 -13.11
CA GLU A 616 -0.77 -12.79 -13.41
C GLU A 616 -0.99 -11.66 -14.43
N PRO A 617 -1.67 -11.93 -15.55
CA PRO A 617 -2.04 -10.88 -16.51
C PRO A 617 -3.22 -10.07 -15.95
N VAL A 618 -2.94 -9.30 -14.90
CA VAL A 618 -3.94 -8.57 -14.11
C VAL A 618 -4.85 -7.70 -14.98
N CYS A 619 -4.27 -7.05 -16.01
CA CYS A 619 -5.03 -6.22 -16.92
C CYS A 619 -5.99 -7.06 -17.77
N ASP A 620 -5.52 -8.19 -18.32
CA ASP A 620 -6.32 -9.02 -19.19
C ASP A 620 -7.48 -9.66 -18.41
N ILE A 621 -7.22 -10.13 -17.18
CA ILE A 621 -8.25 -10.75 -16.33
C ILE A 621 -9.37 -9.74 -16.02
N SER A 622 -9.01 -8.50 -15.68
CA SER A 622 -10.00 -7.49 -15.31
C SER A 622 -10.71 -6.88 -16.53
N LEU A 623 -9.96 -6.48 -17.55
CA LEU A 623 -10.49 -5.68 -18.66
C LEU A 623 -11.30 -6.49 -19.68
N ARG A 624 -11.09 -7.80 -19.81
CA ARG A 624 -11.90 -8.64 -20.70
C ARG A 624 -13.38 -8.68 -20.33
N HIS A 625 -13.71 -8.35 -19.09
CA HIS A 625 -15.08 -8.31 -18.58
C HIS A 625 -15.75 -6.95 -18.71
N VAL A 626 -15.02 -5.92 -19.16
CA VAL A 626 -15.49 -4.55 -19.35
C VAL A 626 -15.88 -4.35 -20.81
N PRO A 627 -17.18 -4.23 -21.16
CA PRO A 627 -17.61 -4.09 -22.57
C PRO A 627 -16.96 -2.91 -23.26
N GLU A 628 -16.85 -1.79 -22.56
CA GLU A 628 -16.31 -0.52 -23.07
C GLU A 628 -14.84 -0.65 -23.48
N PHE A 629 -14.10 -1.61 -22.92
CA PHE A 629 -12.75 -1.94 -23.36
C PHE A 629 -12.76 -2.52 -24.77
N ALA A 630 -13.61 -3.54 -25.01
CA ALA A 630 -13.71 -4.18 -26.31
C ALA A 630 -14.15 -3.19 -27.40
N GLU A 631 -15.07 -2.27 -27.06
CA GLU A 631 -15.53 -1.20 -27.96
C GLU A 631 -14.39 -0.21 -28.27
N ALA A 632 -13.66 0.25 -27.24
CA ALA A 632 -12.56 1.21 -27.41
C ALA A 632 -11.43 0.69 -28.30
N TYR A 633 -11.13 -0.59 -28.25
CA TYR A 633 -10.06 -1.21 -29.06
C TYR A 633 -10.56 -1.94 -30.32
N GLY A 634 -11.88 -1.99 -30.55
CA GLY A 634 -12.48 -2.67 -31.69
C GLY A 634 -12.25 -4.19 -31.66
N CYS A 635 -12.29 -4.80 -30.49
CA CYS A 635 -12.06 -6.24 -30.34
C CYS A 635 -13.26 -7.05 -30.87
N ALA A 636 -13.00 -8.00 -31.76
CA ALA A 636 -14.05 -8.85 -32.33
C ALA A 636 -14.65 -9.80 -31.26
N PRO A 637 -15.96 -10.12 -31.35
CA PRO A 637 -16.54 -11.15 -30.49
C PRO A 637 -15.76 -12.47 -30.59
N GLY A 638 -15.39 -13.04 -29.42
CA GLY A 638 -14.55 -14.24 -29.33
C GLY A 638 -13.04 -13.97 -29.24
N ASP A 639 -12.59 -12.73 -29.38
CA ASP A 639 -11.21 -12.39 -29.03
C ASP A 639 -10.96 -12.63 -27.53
N PRO A 640 -9.71 -12.96 -27.12
CA PRO A 640 -9.37 -13.15 -25.70
C PRO A 640 -9.79 -12.00 -24.78
N MET A 641 -9.77 -10.76 -25.32
CA MET A 641 -10.21 -9.57 -24.59
C MET A 641 -11.67 -9.18 -24.86
N ASN A 642 -12.42 -10.00 -25.59
CA ASN A 642 -13.86 -9.87 -25.83
C ASN A 642 -14.53 -11.27 -25.79
N PRO A 643 -14.47 -12.00 -24.67
CA PRO A 643 -15.04 -13.33 -24.57
C PRO A 643 -16.58 -13.27 -24.65
N PRO A 644 -17.22 -14.37 -25.15
CA PRO A 644 -18.68 -14.45 -25.22
C PRO A 644 -19.32 -14.46 -23.81
N ASN A 645 -18.64 -15.04 -22.83
CA ASN A 645 -19.10 -15.11 -21.45
C ASN A 645 -18.27 -14.16 -20.60
N ARG A 646 -18.91 -13.13 -20.08
CA ARG A 646 -18.31 -12.16 -19.14
C ARG A 646 -18.79 -12.42 -17.73
N CYS A 647 -17.93 -12.17 -16.76
CA CYS A 647 -18.36 -12.17 -15.37
C CYS A 647 -19.37 -11.03 -15.13
N PRO A 648 -20.42 -11.28 -14.32
CA PRO A 648 -21.35 -10.22 -13.96
C PRO A 648 -20.61 -9.12 -13.19
N LEU A 649 -20.87 -7.86 -13.54
CA LEU A 649 -20.34 -6.67 -12.88
C LEU A 649 -21.50 -5.77 -12.47
N LEU A 650 -21.21 -4.71 -11.66
CA LEU A 650 -22.17 -3.65 -11.35
C LEU A 650 -22.55 -2.82 -12.57
#